data_db3329b5b1a15d70b8bde1d449114207
#
_entry.id   db3329b5b1a15d70b8bde1d449114207
#
_cell.length_a   1.000
_cell.length_b   1.000
_cell.length_c   1.000
_cell.angle_alpha   90.00
_cell.angle_beta   90.00
_cell.angle_gamma   90.00
#
_symmetry.space_group_name_H-M   'P 1'
#
loop_
_entity.id
_entity.type
_entity.pdbx_description
1 polymer ?
#
loop_
_entity_poly.entity_id
_entity_poly.type
_entity_poly.pdbx_seq_one_letter_code
_entity_poly.pdbx_strand_id
1 'polypeptide(L)'
;MTKTLHHRACHLCEAICGLNIEISHDDDGRALISSIKGDPQDPFSRGHVCPKAVALQDIQNDPDRLRQPHKRVGEHWQAIGWDEAFALAADRLWAIQQAHGCNAVAVYQGNPSVHNYGLMTHSNYFLGLLKTRNRFSATSVDQLPQHLVSHLMYGHGLLLPIPDIDQTGFMLILGGNPLASNGSIMTVPDVEKRLKALRARGGRLVVVDPRRSETAAMADRHLFIRPGGDAALLCGLLNTLFAEGLARGSHLPVTGLQQVREAIAPFSAEAMSAHCGIAATDIRQLARDFAAADKAVCYGRMGVSTQVFGTLCHWLVQLINLVTGNLDREGGALCTEPAVDLVASTSGGHFNAWQSRVSGLPEYGGELPVVALAEEVLTPGEGQVRALVTVAGNPVLSTPNGRQLDVALEGLEFMLSIDLYINETTRHADLILPSTSALENDHYDSTFNLLAVRNVTRFNRAILTKPEGALHDWEIFVGLAQAFAKRAGLELKPTWAPAQMIDLALRKGRYGEATPWQLSLAVLDEHPHGLDLGPLRANLAARLTTASKAVEAAPQVLLDDLLRLAQQAPPAPGELLLIGRRHVRSNNSWMHNFHRLVKGKPRHQLLMHPQDLQQRQLQDGQRVRIRSRTGDLEVEVQACEDMMPGVVSLPHGFGHSRQGVRMQIAQAQPGVSANDLTDERLLDRVSGNAALNGVPVQVEAA
;
A
#
# COMPACT_ATOMS: atom_id res chain seq x y z
N MET A 1 35.60 19.74 11.18
CA MET A 1 34.30 19.17 11.46
C MET A 1 34.43 17.67 11.65
N THR A 2 34.12 17.13 12.83
CA THR A 2 34.11 15.69 13.08
C THR A 2 32.87 15.09 12.41
N LYS A 3 33.05 14.05 11.59
CA LYS A 3 31.96 13.31 10.96
C LYS A 3 31.68 12.03 11.74
N THR A 4 30.42 11.72 11.97
CA THR A 4 29.98 10.46 12.54
C THR A 4 29.19 9.66 11.48
N LEU A 5 29.42 8.35 11.42
CA LEU A 5 28.72 7.44 10.53
C LEU A 5 27.67 6.67 11.32
N HIS A 6 26.44 6.65 10.81
CA HIS A 6 25.33 5.95 11.41
C HIS A 6 24.74 4.95 10.41
N HIS A 7 24.30 3.79 10.93
CA HIS A 7 23.65 2.73 10.17
C HIS A 7 22.18 2.63 10.56
N ARG A 8 21.28 2.58 9.58
CA ARG A 8 19.86 2.34 9.84
C ARG A 8 19.10 1.90 8.58
N ALA A 9 17.91 1.34 8.72
CA ALA A 9 17.03 1.09 7.59
C ALA A 9 16.33 2.37 7.12
N CYS A 10 16.07 2.44 5.80
CA CYS A 10 15.18 3.43 5.21
C CYS A 10 13.72 3.06 5.52
N HIS A 11 12.98 3.97 6.12
CA HIS A 11 11.57 3.79 6.50
C HIS A 11 10.58 4.38 5.47
N LEU A 12 11.04 4.85 4.30
CA LEU A 12 10.18 5.55 3.33
C LEU A 12 9.30 4.62 2.50
N CYS A 13 9.68 3.36 2.36
CA CYS A 13 8.91 2.36 1.62
C CYS A 13 9.26 0.95 2.14
N GLU A 14 8.47 -0.01 1.71
CA GLU A 14 8.58 -1.41 2.12
C GLU A 14 9.92 -2.11 1.81
N ALA A 15 10.80 -1.52 1.01
CA ALA A 15 12.10 -2.13 0.71
C ALA A 15 13.08 -2.16 1.89
N ILE A 16 12.87 -1.37 2.94
CA ILE A 16 13.68 -1.30 4.17
C ILE A 16 15.19 -1.35 3.97
N CYS A 17 15.69 -0.68 2.91
CA CYS A 17 17.11 -0.69 2.54
C CYS A 17 18.01 -0.18 3.65
N GLY A 18 19.14 -0.84 3.91
CA GLY A 18 20.18 -0.37 4.82
C GLY A 18 20.87 0.88 4.28
N LEU A 19 21.05 1.86 5.15
CA LEU A 19 21.66 3.15 4.85
C LEU A 19 22.87 3.41 5.74
N ASN A 20 23.91 4.00 5.14
CA ASN A 20 25.03 4.66 5.77
C ASN A 20 24.77 6.17 5.70
N ILE A 21 24.56 6.80 6.87
CA ILE A 21 24.25 8.22 7.00
C ILE A 21 25.42 8.91 7.73
N GLU A 22 26.10 9.84 7.06
CA GLU A 22 27.13 10.67 7.67
C GLU A 22 26.50 11.96 8.22
N ILE A 23 26.76 12.25 9.48
CA ILE A 23 26.39 13.49 10.16
C ILE A 23 27.65 14.28 10.47
N SER A 24 27.65 15.56 10.12
CA SER A 24 28.60 16.58 10.54
C SER A 24 27.90 17.64 11.39
N HIS A 25 28.65 18.47 12.10
CA HIS A 25 28.07 19.59 12.83
C HIS A 25 28.61 20.89 12.25
N ASP A 26 27.75 21.90 12.10
CA ASP A 26 28.17 23.25 11.73
C ASP A 26 28.87 23.97 12.90
N ASP A 27 29.25 25.22 12.70
CA ASP A 27 29.98 26.00 13.71
C ASP A 27 29.09 26.33 14.93
N ASP A 28 27.76 26.27 14.80
CA ASP A 28 26.78 26.44 15.87
C ASP A 28 26.43 25.11 16.57
N GLY A 29 27.09 24.00 16.19
CA GLY A 29 26.85 22.67 16.74
C GLY A 29 25.59 21.98 16.20
N ARG A 30 24.93 22.52 15.17
CA ARG A 30 23.74 21.93 14.56
C ARG A 30 24.12 20.73 13.70
N ALA A 31 23.44 19.61 13.89
CA ALA A 31 23.66 18.40 13.10
C ALA A 31 23.21 18.59 11.64
N LEU A 32 24.11 18.30 10.71
CA LEU A 32 23.89 18.36 9.26
C LEU A 32 24.12 16.97 8.65
N ILE A 33 23.15 16.48 7.88
CA ILE A 33 23.32 15.25 7.11
C ILE A 33 24.20 15.55 5.89
N SER A 34 25.42 15.07 5.90
CA SER A 34 26.42 15.34 4.85
C SER A 34 26.35 14.31 3.72
N SER A 35 25.92 13.07 4.00
CA SER A 35 25.83 12.01 2.99
C SER A 35 24.82 10.94 3.41
N ILE A 36 24.08 10.41 2.43
CA ILE A 36 23.25 9.20 2.59
C ILE A 36 23.59 8.25 1.44
N LYS A 37 24.06 7.05 1.76
CA LYS A 37 24.44 5.99 0.82
C LYS A 37 23.82 4.66 1.24
N GLY A 38 23.72 3.70 0.32
CA GLY A 38 23.36 2.32 0.68
C GLY A 38 24.45 1.67 1.53
N ASP A 39 24.05 0.85 2.48
CA ASP A 39 24.94 0.10 3.35
C ASP A 39 25.35 -1.23 2.68
N PRO A 40 26.63 -1.39 2.26
CA PRO A 40 27.07 -2.62 1.61
C PRO A 40 27.16 -3.82 2.55
N GLN A 41 27.16 -3.60 3.87
CA GLN A 41 27.17 -4.65 4.90
C GLN A 41 25.77 -5.10 5.30
N ASP A 42 24.71 -4.38 4.88
CA ASP A 42 23.34 -4.85 5.07
C ASP A 42 23.11 -6.16 4.30
N PRO A 43 22.82 -7.28 4.97
CA PRO A 43 22.68 -8.57 4.32
C PRO A 43 21.47 -8.64 3.36
N PHE A 44 20.51 -7.73 3.50
CA PHE A 44 19.27 -7.74 2.77
C PHE A 44 19.30 -6.84 1.52
N SER A 45 19.66 -5.57 1.66
CA SER A 45 19.72 -4.60 0.55
C SER A 45 21.08 -4.54 -0.16
N ARG A 46 22.15 -5.03 0.46
CA ARG A 46 23.48 -5.21 -0.15
C ARG A 46 23.99 -3.97 -0.86
N GLY A 47 23.85 -2.80 -0.20
CA GLY A 47 24.28 -1.51 -0.71
C GLY A 47 23.29 -0.83 -1.67
N HIS A 48 22.12 -1.40 -1.93
CA HIS A 48 21.09 -0.76 -2.75
C HIS A 48 20.51 0.47 -2.05
N VAL A 49 20.35 1.55 -2.80
CA VAL A 49 19.68 2.78 -2.37
C VAL A 49 18.94 3.43 -3.55
N CYS A 50 17.73 3.87 -3.33
CA CYS A 50 16.96 4.60 -4.34
C CYS A 50 17.00 6.12 -4.10
N PRO A 51 16.59 6.95 -5.09
CA PRO A 51 16.59 8.42 -4.94
C PRO A 51 15.77 8.93 -3.75
N LYS A 52 14.71 8.23 -3.35
CA LYS A 52 13.86 8.63 -2.20
C LYS A 52 14.62 8.60 -0.89
N ALA A 53 15.43 7.57 -0.65
CA ALA A 53 16.20 7.44 0.59
C ALA A 53 17.18 8.61 0.78
N VAL A 54 17.79 9.11 -0.30
CA VAL A 54 18.68 10.28 -0.25
C VAL A 54 17.92 11.56 0.11
N ALA A 55 16.62 11.63 -0.16
CA ALA A 55 15.77 12.77 0.19
C ALA A 55 15.34 12.80 1.67
N LEU A 56 15.74 11.84 2.51
CA LEU A 56 15.52 11.90 3.96
C LEU A 56 16.09 13.17 4.59
N GLN A 57 17.22 13.68 4.08
CA GLN A 57 17.79 14.95 4.50
C GLN A 57 16.89 16.15 4.18
N ASP A 58 16.16 16.06 3.05
CA ASP A 58 15.28 17.15 2.63
C ASP A 58 14.05 17.20 3.54
N ILE A 59 13.48 16.03 3.93
CA ILE A 59 12.39 15.93 4.93
C ILE A 59 12.81 16.56 6.27
N GLN A 60 14.03 16.25 6.72
CA GLN A 60 14.53 16.76 8.00
C GLN A 60 14.60 18.28 8.02
N ASN A 61 15.03 18.88 6.90
CA ASN A 61 15.33 20.31 6.80
C ASN A 61 14.19 21.11 6.13
N ASP A 62 13.08 20.48 5.73
CA ASP A 62 11.99 21.15 5.02
C ASP A 62 11.40 22.30 5.85
N PRO A 63 11.42 23.55 5.34
CA PRO A 63 10.84 24.70 6.01
C PRO A 63 9.30 24.63 6.10
N ASP A 64 8.64 23.90 5.21
CA ASP A 64 7.19 23.74 5.19
C ASP A 64 6.70 22.74 6.25
N ARG A 65 7.64 21.93 6.83
CA ARG A 65 7.30 20.97 7.88
C ARG A 65 6.90 21.69 9.18
N LEU A 66 5.72 21.36 9.70
CA LEU A 66 5.28 21.80 11.02
C LEU A 66 6.13 21.13 12.12
N ARG A 67 6.40 21.85 13.22
CA ARG A 67 7.25 21.37 14.34
C ARG A 67 6.58 21.49 15.71
N GLN A 68 5.39 22.09 15.75
CA GLN A 68 4.56 22.28 16.95
C GLN A 68 3.09 22.26 16.55
N PRO A 69 2.15 22.01 17.48
CA PRO A 69 0.72 22.01 17.18
C PRO A 69 0.25 23.33 16.57
N HIS A 70 -0.64 23.23 15.59
CA HIS A 70 -1.27 24.37 14.91
C HIS A 70 -2.78 24.25 14.96
N LYS A 71 -3.44 25.30 15.46
CA LYS A 71 -4.89 25.45 15.48
C LYS A 71 -5.31 26.41 14.36
N ARG A 72 -6.40 26.11 13.68
CA ARG A 72 -6.99 26.99 12.69
C ARG A 72 -7.88 28.03 13.37
N VAL A 73 -7.68 29.31 13.03
CA VAL A 73 -8.48 30.44 13.47
C VAL A 73 -8.91 31.24 12.25
N GLY A 74 -10.14 31.01 11.78
CA GLY A 74 -10.59 31.50 10.49
C GLY A 74 -9.75 30.91 9.35
N GLU A 75 -9.09 31.76 8.54
CA GLU A 75 -8.20 31.33 7.46
C GLU A 75 -6.72 31.23 7.88
N HIS A 76 -6.40 31.45 9.15
CA HIS A 76 -5.03 31.49 9.64
C HIS A 76 -4.71 30.29 10.54
N TRP A 77 -3.44 29.91 10.55
CA TRP A 77 -2.89 28.92 11.44
C TRP A 77 -2.15 29.58 12.60
N GLN A 78 -2.50 29.21 13.82
CA GLN A 78 -1.86 29.68 15.05
C GLN A 78 -1.15 28.53 15.72
N ALA A 79 0.12 28.70 16.04
CA ALA A 79 0.87 27.77 16.86
C ALA A 79 0.36 27.82 18.31
N ILE A 80 0.19 26.64 18.93
CA ILE A 80 -0.28 26.47 20.31
C ILE A 80 0.58 25.44 21.05
N GLY A 81 0.44 25.38 22.38
CA GLY A 81 1.09 24.36 23.20
C GLY A 81 0.38 23.00 23.15
N TRP A 82 1.09 21.94 23.53
CA TRP A 82 0.57 20.57 23.53
C TRP A 82 -0.64 20.40 24.48
N ASP A 83 -0.60 20.99 25.68
CA ASP A 83 -1.70 20.86 26.65
C ASP A 83 -3.00 21.48 26.13
N GLU A 84 -2.92 22.66 25.50
CA GLU A 84 -4.05 23.28 24.81
C GLU A 84 -4.54 22.42 23.66
N ALA A 85 -3.63 21.87 22.85
CA ALA A 85 -3.97 21.06 21.72
C ALA A 85 -4.69 19.76 22.11
N PHE A 86 -4.18 19.05 23.12
CA PHE A 86 -4.82 17.83 23.63
C PHE A 86 -6.18 18.11 24.27
N ALA A 87 -6.30 19.18 25.04
CA ALA A 87 -7.58 19.59 25.66
C ALA A 87 -8.61 19.92 24.57
N LEU A 88 -8.24 20.71 23.55
CA LEU A 88 -9.10 21.06 22.42
C LEU A 88 -9.59 19.82 21.68
N ALA A 89 -8.68 18.89 21.32
CA ALA A 89 -9.04 17.66 20.64
C ALA A 89 -10.02 16.82 21.47
N ALA A 90 -9.73 16.61 22.76
CA ALA A 90 -10.58 15.83 23.65
C ALA A 90 -11.98 16.46 23.81
N ASP A 91 -12.06 17.77 24.05
CA ASP A 91 -13.33 18.46 24.22
C ASP A 91 -14.22 18.42 22.99
N ARG A 92 -13.64 18.66 21.80
CA ARG A 92 -14.40 18.68 20.54
C ARG A 92 -14.89 17.29 20.18
N LEU A 93 -14.02 16.28 20.20
CA LEU A 93 -14.38 14.89 19.86
C LEU A 93 -15.40 14.33 20.86
N TRP A 94 -15.23 14.57 22.16
CA TRP A 94 -16.18 14.14 23.18
C TRP A 94 -17.54 14.81 23.00
N ALA A 95 -17.60 16.13 22.78
CA ALA A 95 -18.85 16.84 22.57
C ALA A 95 -19.65 16.31 21.38
N ILE A 96 -18.98 16.03 20.25
CA ILE A 96 -19.62 15.45 19.07
C ILE A 96 -20.14 14.04 19.37
N GLN A 97 -19.38 13.21 20.08
CA GLN A 97 -19.85 11.86 20.46
C GLN A 97 -21.04 11.91 21.42
N GLN A 98 -21.07 12.86 22.36
CA GLN A 98 -22.22 13.03 23.27
C GLN A 98 -23.48 13.48 22.52
N ALA A 99 -23.32 14.34 21.51
CA ALA A 99 -24.46 14.86 20.75
C ALA A 99 -24.99 13.86 19.71
N HIS A 100 -24.10 13.07 19.08
CA HIS A 100 -24.41 12.31 17.86
C HIS A 100 -24.01 10.83 17.90
N GLY A 101 -23.46 10.35 19.02
CA GLY A 101 -22.97 8.98 19.18
C GLY A 101 -21.54 8.75 18.68
N CYS A 102 -20.97 7.61 19.06
CA CYS A 102 -19.56 7.30 18.76
C CYS A 102 -19.26 7.27 17.25
N ASN A 103 -20.18 6.80 16.43
CA ASN A 103 -20.00 6.70 14.98
C ASN A 103 -20.02 8.05 14.25
N ALA A 104 -20.36 9.16 14.93
CA ALA A 104 -20.22 10.50 14.36
C ALA A 104 -18.75 10.96 14.24
N VAL A 105 -17.81 10.23 14.84
CA VAL A 105 -16.38 10.44 14.69
C VAL A 105 -15.82 9.34 13.79
N ALA A 106 -15.18 9.72 12.68
CA ALA A 106 -14.47 8.81 11.81
C ALA A 106 -12.95 8.88 12.03
N VAL A 107 -12.23 7.82 11.61
CA VAL A 107 -10.78 7.76 11.63
C VAL A 107 -10.28 7.36 10.24
N TYR A 108 -9.23 8.03 9.73
CA TYR A 108 -8.51 7.62 8.55
C TYR A 108 -7.01 7.46 8.85
N GLN A 109 -6.45 6.28 8.57
CA GLN A 109 -5.02 6.01 8.72
C GLN A 109 -4.35 5.88 7.34
N GLY A 110 -3.37 6.74 7.08
CA GLY A 110 -2.58 6.70 5.86
C GLY A 110 -1.48 5.64 5.87
N ASN A 111 -0.94 5.33 4.70
CA ASN A 111 0.14 4.37 4.54
C ASN A 111 1.39 4.61 5.44
N PRO A 112 1.85 5.86 5.72
CA PRO A 112 2.98 6.08 6.61
C PRO A 112 2.81 5.49 8.02
N SER A 113 1.58 5.20 8.46
CA SER A 113 1.32 4.57 9.76
C SER A 113 1.99 3.20 9.92
N VAL A 114 2.12 2.41 8.85
CA VAL A 114 2.79 1.08 8.88
C VAL A 114 4.31 1.17 8.75
N HIS A 115 4.86 2.37 8.48
CA HIS A 115 6.28 2.67 8.43
C HIS A 115 6.82 3.30 9.73
N ASN A 116 6.00 3.35 10.78
CA ASN A 116 6.36 3.93 12.06
C ASN A 116 5.92 2.99 13.20
N TYR A 117 6.91 2.43 13.91
CA TYR A 117 6.61 1.46 14.96
C TYR A 117 5.87 2.08 16.16
N GLY A 118 6.06 3.36 16.42
CA GLY A 118 5.32 4.11 17.45
C GLY A 118 3.82 4.18 17.11
N LEU A 119 3.48 4.47 15.84
CA LEU A 119 2.10 4.42 15.36
C LEU A 119 1.52 2.99 15.43
N MET A 120 2.28 1.99 14.96
CA MET A 120 1.84 0.58 14.99
C MET A 120 1.52 0.08 16.41
N THR A 121 2.27 0.53 17.41
CA THR A 121 2.10 0.08 18.81
C THR A 121 1.09 0.91 19.58
N HIS A 122 0.92 2.21 19.28
CA HIS A 122 0.19 3.14 20.14
C HIS A 122 -1.03 3.83 19.51
N SER A 123 -1.20 3.82 18.17
CA SER A 123 -2.35 4.50 17.59
C SER A 123 -3.68 4.02 18.17
N ASN A 124 -3.83 2.71 18.40
CA ASN A 124 -5.05 2.15 18.94
C ASN A 124 -5.26 2.44 20.44
N TYR A 125 -4.23 2.92 21.15
CA TYR A 125 -4.36 3.35 22.56
C TYR A 125 -5.30 4.55 22.69
N PHE A 126 -5.31 5.46 21.71
CA PHE A 126 -6.29 6.55 21.61
C PHE A 126 -7.47 6.18 20.70
N LEU A 127 -7.21 5.71 19.47
CA LEU A 127 -8.27 5.46 18.49
C LEU A 127 -9.29 4.42 18.98
N GLY A 128 -8.86 3.47 19.81
CA GLY A 128 -9.73 2.48 20.45
C GLY A 128 -10.72 3.12 21.46
N LEU A 129 -10.36 4.24 22.10
CA LEU A 129 -11.26 4.95 23.02
C LEU A 129 -12.43 5.63 22.32
N LEU A 130 -12.28 5.95 21.03
CA LEU A 130 -13.34 6.58 20.23
C LEU A 130 -14.52 5.63 19.98
N LYS A 131 -14.33 4.31 20.10
CA LYS A 131 -15.37 3.26 19.96
C LYS A 131 -16.21 3.38 18.68
N THR A 132 -15.65 3.99 17.64
CA THR A 132 -16.30 4.15 16.35
C THR A 132 -16.13 2.94 15.45
N ARG A 133 -17.16 2.64 14.64
CA ARG A 133 -17.11 1.68 13.52
C ARG A 133 -16.66 2.35 12.22
N ASN A 134 -16.66 3.68 12.14
CA ASN A 134 -16.23 4.45 10.97
C ASN A 134 -14.70 4.60 10.97
N ARG A 135 -14.02 3.48 10.75
CA ARG A 135 -12.55 3.42 10.62
C ARG A 135 -12.20 3.10 9.18
N PHE A 136 -11.30 3.88 8.62
CA PHE A 136 -10.87 3.81 7.23
C PHE A 136 -9.34 3.85 7.18
N SER A 137 -8.77 3.26 6.13
CA SER A 137 -7.33 3.39 5.89
C SER A 137 -6.98 3.34 4.41
N ALA A 138 -5.70 3.52 4.11
CA ALA A 138 -5.16 3.35 2.76
C ALA A 138 -5.22 1.89 2.28
N THR A 139 -5.53 0.91 3.13
CA THR A 139 -5.62 -0.50 2.78
C THR A 139 -6.63 -0.75 1.66
N SER A 140 -7.78 -0.07 1.69
CA SER A 140 -8.87 -0.24 0.71
C SER A 140 -8.72 0.56 -0.60
N VAL A 141 -7.56 1.16 -0.83
CA VAL A 141 -7.12 1.69 -2.14
C VAL A 141 -5.83 1.02 -2.60
N ASP A 142 -5.47 -0.11 -2.00
CA ASP A 142 -4.22 -0.83 -2.25
C ASP A 142 -4.40 -2.35 -2.14
N GLN A 143 -4.07 -2.96 -0.99
CA GLN A 143 -3.89 -4.40 -0.80
C GLN A 143 -5.04 -5.13 -0.12
N LEU A 144 -6.15 -4.49 0.19
CA LEU A 144 -7.30 -5.12 0.88
C LEU A 144 -7.74 -6.44 0.23
N PRO A 145 -7.83 -6.57 -1.11
CA PRO A 145 -8.18 -7.83 -1.76
C PRO A 145 -7.27 -8.99 -1.38
N GLN A 146 -5.96 -8.74 -1.27
CA GLN A 146 -4.98 -9.78 -0.93
C GLN A 146 -5.09 -10.20 0.54
N HIS A 147 -5.30 -9.25 1.45
CA HIS A 147 -5.54 -9.55 2.87
C HIS A 147 -6.81 -10.36 3.08
N LEU A 148 -7.89 -9.99 2.39
CA LEU A 148 -9.16 -10.70 2.47
C LEU A 148 -9.04 -12.14 1.94
N VAL A 149 -8.37 -12.33 0.80
CA VAL A 149 -8.12 -13.68 0.26
C VAL A 149 -7.30 -14.52 1.25
N SER A 150 -6.26 -13.96 1.85
CA SER A 150 -5.47 -14.67 2.86
C SER A 150 -6.29 -15.03 4.10
N HIS A 151 -7.17 -14.15 4.55
CA HIS A 151 -8.12 -14.46 5.62
C HIS A 151 -9.06 -15.61 5.24
N LEU A 152 -9.67 -15.55 4.05
CA LEU A 152 -10.63 -16.56 3.60
C LEU A 152 -9.98 -17.92 3.34
N MET A 153 -8.76 -17.95 2.79
CA MET A 153 -8.07 -19.20 2.43
C MET A 153 -7.23 -19.79 3.57
N TYR A 154 -6.62 -18.95 4.42
CA TYR A 154 -5.63 -19.39 5.42
C TYR A 154 -6.04 -19.06 6.85
N GLY A 155 -7.13 -18.31 7.04
CA GLY A 155 -7.68 -17.92 8.33
C GLY A 155 -7.10 -16.64 8.93
N HIS A 156 -6.08 -16.00 8.30
CA HIS A 156 -5.45 -14.78 8.82
C HIS A 156 -5.03 -13.84 7.71
N GLY A 157 -5.49 -12.58 7.74
CA GLY A 157 -5.23 -11.59 6.68
C GLY A 157 -3.77 -11.18 6.49
N LEU A 158 -2.93 -11.40 7.49
CA LEU A 158 -1.49 -11.13 7.39
C LEU A 158 -0.66 -12.37 7.00
N LEU A 159 -1.28 -13.53 6.81
CA LEU A 159 -0.60 -14.73 6.35
C LEU A 159 -0.47 -14.70 4.82
N LEU A 160 0.46 -13.88 4.34
CA LEU A 160 0.63 -13.54 2.94
C LEU A 160 1.81 -14.33 2.34
N PRO A 161 1.56 -15.30 1.42
CA PRO A 161 2.64 -15.95 0.70
C PRO A 161 3.35 -14.98 -0.25
N ILE A 162 4.67 -14.98 -0.21
CA ILE A 162 5.57 -14.06 -0.90
C ILE A 162 6.41 -14.84 -1.93
N PRO A 163 6.67 -14.27 -3.13
CA PRO A 163 7.57 -14.90 -4.10
C PRO A 163 8.97 -15.17 -3.53
N ASP A 164 9.43 -16.42 -3.61
CA ASP A 164 10.82 -16.76 -3.33
C ASP A 164 11.69 -16.44 -4.57
N ILE A 165 11.87 -15.15 -4.82
CA ILE A 165 12.55 -14.62 -6.01
C ILE A 165 14.00 -15.11 -6.13
N ASP A 166 14.64 -15.41 -5.01
CA ASP A 166 16.04 -15.84 -5.00
C ASP A 166 16.21 -17.30 -5.48
N GLN A 167 15.12 -18.12 -5.49
CA GLN A 167 15.12 -19.52 -5.88
C GLN A 167 14.22 -19.87 -7.07
N THR A 168 13.24 -19.02 -7.38
CA THR A 168 12.28 -19.31 -8.46
C THR A 168 12.96 -19.43 -9.84
N GLY A 169 12.46 -20.34 -10.67
CA GLY A 169 12.88 -20.54 -12.08
C GLY A 169 11.91 -19.91 -13.08
N PHE A 170 10.67 -19.60 -12.66
CA PHE A 170 9.69 -18.94 -13.52
C PHE A 170 8.89 -17.95 -12.68
N MET A 171 8.96 -16.65 -13.00
CA MET A 171 8.20 -15.62 -12.31
C MET A 171 7.19 -14.96 -13.25
N LEU A 172 5.90 -15.12 -12.94
CA LEU A 172 4.79 -14.45 -13.63
C LEU A 172 4.32 -13.28 -12.78
N ILE A 173 4.47 -12.06 -13.29
CA ILE A 173 4.04 -10.83 -12.62
C ILE A 173 2.84 -10.24 -13.35
N LEU A 174 1.73 -9.99 -12.64
CA LEU A 174 0.53 -9.34 -13.16
C LEU A 174 0.33 -7.99 -12.46
N GLY A 175 0.22 -6.91 -13.22
CA GLY A 175 -0.06 -5.57 -12.71
C GLY A 175 0.94 -5.07 -11.66
N GLY A 176 2.19 -5.51 -11.75
CA GLY A 176 3.26 -5.17 -10.82
C GLY A 176 4.49 -4.58 -11.52
N ASN A 177 5.08 -3.53 -10.93
CA ASN A 177 6.30 -2.90 -11.44
C ASN A 177 7.34 -2.74 -10.31
N PRO A 178 7.95 -3.86 -9.84
CA PRO A 178 8.89 -3.83 -8.71
C PRO A 178 10.13 -2.97 -8.97
N LEU A 179 10.55 -2.70 -10.21
CA LEU A 179 11.65 -1.77 -10.50
C LEU A 179 11.31 -0.31 -10.14
N ALA A 180 10.02 0.07 -10.15
CA ALA A 180 9.60 1.39 -9.69
C ALA A 180 9.25 1.41 -8.19
N SER A 181 8.64 0.34 -7.66
CA SER A 181 8.13 0.26 -6.29
C SER A 181 9.11 -0.33 -5.28
N ASN A 182 10.15 -1.04 -5.69
CA ASN A 182 11.03 -1.89 -4.87
C ASN A 182 10.29 -3.05 -4.18
N GLY A 183 9.34 -3.63 -4.88
CA GLY A 183 8.48 -4.72 -4.42
C GLY A 183 7.02 -4.31 -4.39
N SER A 184 6.36 -4.40 -3.32
CA SER A 184 4.94 -4.19 -2.97
C SER A 184 4.28 -5.50 -2.53
N ILE A 185 4.00 -5.59 -1.23
CA ILE A 185 3.66 -6.86 -0.57
C ILE A 185 4.67 -7.98 -0.92
N MET A 186 5.84 -7.56 -1.25
CA MET A 186 7.05 -8.36 -1.48
C MET A 186 8.22 -7.43 -1.18
N THR A 187 8.59 -7.35 0.10
CA THR A 187 9.73 -6.51 0.51
C THR A 187 11.01 -7.04 -0.14
N VAL A 188 11.48 -6.33 -1.17
CA VAL A 188 12.55 -6.83 -2.04
C VAL A 188 13.51 -5.69 -2.47
N PRO A 189 14.39 -5.24 -1.58
CA PRO A 189 15.44 -4.31 -1.98
C PRO A 189 16.32 -4.92 -3.06
N ASP A 190 16.93 -4.07 -3.90
CA ASP A 190 17.82 -4.50 -4.98
C ASP A 190 17.15 -5.48 -5.97
N VAL A 191 15.86 -5.26 -6.23
CA VAL A 191 15.04 -6.15 -7.06
C VAL A 191 15.61 -6.34 -8.47
N GLU A 192 16.25 -5.32 -9.03
CA GLU A 192 16.88 -5.39 -10.36
C GLU A 192 17.96 -6.47 -10.42
N LYS A 193 18.86 -6.53 -9.42
CA LYS A 193 19.89 -7.57 -9.38
C LYS A 193 19.29 -8.94 -9.13
N ARG A 194 18.24 -9.06 -8.32
CA ARG A 194 17.55 -10.33 -8.07
C ARG A 194 16.87 -10.85 -9.33
N LEU A 195 16.21 -10.00 -10.12
CA LEU A 195 15.63 -10.37 -11.42
C LEU A 195 16.72 -10.75 -12.45
N LYS A 196 17.84 -10.01 -12.48
CA LYS A 196 19.00 -10.40 -13.31
C LYS A 196 19.57 -11.76 -12.88
N ALA A 197 19.68 -12.03 -11.59
CA ALA A 197 20.13 -13.32 -11.06
C ALA A 197 19.17 -14.46 -11.39
N LEU A 198 17.84 -14.22 -11.35
CA LEU A 198 16.84 -15.18 -11.82
C LEU A 198 17.13 -15.60 -13.27
N ARG A 199 17.33 -14.64 -14.17
CA ARG A 199 17.63 -14.90 -15.58
C ARG A 199 19.01 -15.58 -15.77
N ALA A 200 20.02 -15.16 -15.02
CA ALA A 200 21.37 -15.73 -15.10
C ALA A 200 21.42 -17.21 -14.72
N ARG A 201 20.52 -17.70 -13.84
CA ARG A 201 20.40 -19.14 -13.53
C ARG A 201 19.44 -19.90 -14.46
N GLY A 202 19.08 -19.31 -15.62
CA GLY A 202 18.22 -19.92 -16.63
C GLY A 202 16.72 -19.78 -16.37
N GLY A 203 16.33 -18.97 -15.37
CA GLY A 203 14.92 -18.68 -15.08
C GLY A 203 14.31 -17.71 -16.10
N ARG A 204 12.97 -17.66 -16.13
CA ARG A 204 12.18 -16.81 -17.03
C ARG A 204 11.33 -15.83 -16.26
N LEU A 205 11.29 -14.59 -16.73
CA LEU A 205 10.43 -13.50 -16.22
C LEU A 205 9.36 -13.18 -17.27
N VAL A 206 8.10 -13.35 -16.91
CA VAL A 206 6.95 -12.95 -17.73
C VAL A 206 6.17 -11.86 -17.01
N VAL A 207 5.86 -10.75 -17.70
CA VAL A 207 5.09 -9.63 -17.16
C VAL A 207 3.83 -9.43 -17.98
N VAL A 208 2.70 -9.28 -17.28
CA VAL A 208 1.39 -8.94 -17.86
C VAL A 208 1.01 -7.56 -17.33
N ASP A 209 0.94 -6.57 -18.21
CA ASP A 209 0.69 -5.16 -17.84
C ASP A 209 0.16 -4.40 -19.07
N PRO A 210 -0.80 -3.49 -18.95
CA PRO A 210 -1.27 -2.65 -20.05
C PRO A 210 -0.23 -1.62 -20.55
N ARG A 211 0.87 -1.48 -19.84
CA ARG A 211 2.03 -0.67 -20.21
C ARG A 211 3.30 -1.53 -20.19
N ARG A 212 4.17 -1.35 -21.16
CA ARG A 212 5.52 -1.91 -21.10
C ARG A 212 6.34 -1.13 -20.06
N SER A 213 6.06 -1.47 -18.80
CA SER A 213 6.70 -0.85 -17.63
C SER A 213 8.20 -1.17 -17.57
N GLU A 214 8.94 -0.53 -16.64
CA GLU A 214 10.36 -0.76 -16.43
C GLU A 214 10.66 -2.25 -16.16
N THR A 215 9.79 -2.94 -15.43
CA THR A 215 9.90 -4.38 -15.18
C THR A 215 9.54 -5.19 -16.42
N ALA A 216 8.51 -4.78 -17.16
CA ALA A 216 8.13 -5.43 -18.43
C ALA A 216 9.23 -5.29 -19.49
N ALA A 217 9.94 -4.17 -19.54
CA ALA A 217 11.06 -3.96 -20.44
C ALA A 217 12.27 -4.88 -20.14
N MET A 218 12.41 -5.35 -18.88
CA MET A 218 13.43 -6.33 -18.48
C MET A 218 12.98 -7.79 -18.69
N ALA A 219 11.67 -8.03 -18.83
CA ALA A 219 11.10 -9.37 -18.92
C ALA A 219 11.53 -10.12 -20.19
N ASP A 220 11.55 -11.46 -20.12
CA ASP A 220 11.75 -12.34 -21.29
C ASP A 220 10.52 -12.32 -22.20
N ARG A 221 9.33 -12.09 -21.61
CA ARG A 221 8.08 -11.89 -22.35
C ARG A 221 7.21 -10.87 -21.65
N HIS A 222 6.67 -9.91 -22.41
CA HIS A 222 5.63 -8.99 -21.98
C HIS A 222 4.35 -9.27 -22.76
N LEU A 223 3.22 -9.32 -22.06
CA LEU A 223 1.88 -9.44 -22.64
C LEU A 223 1.09 -8.19 -22.26
N PHE A 224 0.63 -7.46 -23.26
CA PHE A 224 -0.37 -6.42 -23.05
C PHE A 224 -1.69 -7.05 -22.62
N ILE A 225 -2.30 -6.48 -21.59
CA ILE A 225 -3.61 -6.89 -21.09
C ILE A 225 -4.54 -5.69 -21.05
N ARG A 226 -5.79 -5.87 -21.38
CA ARG A 226 -6.79 -4.85 -21.20
C ARG A 226 -7.00 -4.58 -19.70
N PRO A 227 -6.97 -3.32 -19.20
CA PRO A 227 -7.26 -3.01 -17.81
C PRO A 227 -8.60 -3.62 -17.34
N GLY A 228 -8.57 -4.35 -16.22
CA GLY A 228 -9.73 -5.09 -15.71
C GLY A 228 -9.89 -6.52 -16.28
N GLY A 229 -9.03 -6.93 -17.21
CA GLY A 229 -9.07 -8.27 -17.82
C GLY A 229 -8.30 -9.36 -17.07
N ASP A 230 -7.66 -9.04 -15.94
CA ASP A 230 -6.77 -9.96 -15.23
C ASP A 230 -7.50 -11.16 -14.65
N ALA A 231 -8.71 -10.99 -14.11
CA ALA A 231 -9.52 -12.10 -13.61
C ALA A 231 -9.83 -13.10 -14.74
N ALA A 232 -10.19 -12.60 -15.93
CA ALA A 232 -10.44 -13.45 -17.11
C ALA A 232 -9.18 -14.20 -17.55
N LEU A 233 -8.02 -13.53 -17.63
CA LEU A 233 -6.76 -14.19 -17.92
C LEU A 233 -6.46 -15.31 -16.93
N LEU A 234 -6.56 -15.02 -15.63
CA LEU A 234 -6.27 -15.99 -14.56
C LEU A 234 -7.24 -17.17 -14.57
N CYS A 235 -8.52 -16.94 -14.87
CA CYS A 235 -9.50 -18.02 -15.09
C CYS A 235 -9.11 -18.91 -16.28
N GLY A 236 -8.74 -18.30 -17.41
CA GLY A 236 -8.30 -19.06 -18.60
C GLY A 236 -7.01 -19.86 -18.34
N LEU A 237 -6.07 -19.33 -17.56
CA LEU A 237 -4.88 -20.05 -17.12
C LEU A 237 -5.26 -21.24 -16.23
N LEU A 238 -6.06 -21.02 -15.19
CA LEU A 238 -6.47 -22.06 -14.26
C LEU A 238 -7.32 -23.15 -14.94
N ASN A 239 -8.23 -22.76 -15.83
CA ASN A 239 -8.99 -23.70 -16.66
C ASN A 239 -8.05 -24.57 -17.49
N THR A 240 -7.08 -23.98 -18.18
CA THR A 240 -6.09 -24.73 -18.99
C THR A 240 -5.31 -25.73 -18.14
N LEU A 241 -4.86 -25.32 -16.94
CA LEU A 241 -4.15 -26.21 -16.01
C LEU A 241 -4.98 -27.43 -15.63
N PHE A 242 -6.28 -27.29 -15.43
CA PHE A 242 -7.17 -28.41 -15.14
C PHE A 242 -7.53 -29.23 -16.37
N ALA A 243 -7.87 -28.58 -17.48
CA ALA A 243 -8.36 -29.25 -18.69
C ALA A 243 -7.26 -30.10 -19.35
N GLU A 244 -6.01 -29.65 -19.31
CA GLU A 244 -4.86 -30.36 -19.88
C GLU A 244 -4.16 -31.28 -18.86
N GLY A 245 -4.68 -31.43 -17.64
CA GLY A 245 -4.09 -32.30 -16.62
C GLY A 245 -2.73 -31.84 -16.11
N LEU A 246 -2.45 -30.53 -16.17
CA LEU A 246 -1.18 -29.91 -15.74
C LEU A 246 -1.13 -29.59 -14.24
N ALA A 247 -2.24 -29.76 -13.53
CA ALA A 247 -2.29 -29.61 -12.08
C ALA A 247 -1.49 -30.73 -11.39
N ARG A 248 -0.49 -30.35 -10.57
CA ARG A 248 0.40 -31.32 -9.88
C ARG A 248 -0.13 -31.77 -8.52
N GLY A 249 -1.20 -31.12 -8.02
CA GLY A 249 -1.68 -31.26 -6.66
C GLY A 249 -0.88 -30.45 -5.64
N SER A 250 -1.30 -30.52 -4.39
CA SER A 250 -0.68 -29.77 -3.28
C SER A 250 -0.22 -30.76 -2.19
N HIS A 251 0.91 -30.44 -1.53
CA HIS A 251 1.35 -31.13 -0.32
C HIS A 251 0.66 -30.61 0.94
N LEU A 252 -0.05 -29.47 0.81
CA LEU A 252 -0.84 -28.89 1.90
C LEU A 252 -2.19 -29.61 2.02
N PRO A 253 -2.79 -29.66 3.22
CA PRO A 253 -4.19 -30.04 3.36
C PRO A 253 -5.07 -28.96 2.69
N VAL A 254 -5.98 -29.38 1.81
CA VAL A 254 -6.85 -28.49 1.01
C VAL A 254 -8.27 -28.99 1.04
N THR A 255 -9.22 -28.06 1.21
CA THR A 255 -10.65 -28.32 1.04
C THR A 255 -11.19 -27.56 -0.18
N GLY A 256 -12.27 -28.02 -0.79
CA GLY A 256 -12.98 -27.29 -1.85
C GLY A 256 -12.35 -27.32 -3.24
N LEU A 257 -11.24 -28.04 -3.47
CA LEU A 257 -10.56 -27.99 -4.77
C LEU A 257 -11.40 -28.57 -5.93
N GLN A 258 -12.28 -29.56 -5.65
CA GLN A 258 -13.20 -30.10 -6.68
C GLN A 258 -14.24 -29.05 -7.08
N GLN A 259 -14.75 -28.28 -6.11
CA GLN A 259 -15.69 -27.18 -6.37
C GLN A 259 -15.04 -26.09 -7.24
N VAL A 260 -13.77 -25.76 -7.00
CA VAL A 260 -13.00 -24.83 -7.86
C VAL A 260 -12.91 -25.38 -9.28
N ARG A 261 -12.57 -26.66 -9.45
CA ARG A 261 -12.46 -27.29 -10.78
C ARG A 261 -13.78 -27.20 -11.55
N GLU A 262 -14.89 -27.47 -10.90
CA GLU A 262 -16.22 -27.39 -11.49
C GLU A 262 -16.59 -25.96 -11.85
N ALA A 263 -16.36 -25.00 -10.94
CA ALA A 263 -16.66 -23.60 -11.15
C ALA A 263 -15.84 -22.95 -12.27
N ILE A 264 -14.58 -23.37 -12.46
CA ILE A 264 -13.68 -22.84 -13.49
C ILE A 264 -13.92 -23.48 -14.88
N ALA A 265 -14.63 -24.60 -14.98
CA ALA A 265 -14.81 -25.34 -16.24
C ALA A 265 -15.35 -24.48 -17.41
N PRO A 266 -16.27 -23.50 -17.23
CA PRO A 266 -16.75 -22.67 -18.32
C PRO A 266 -15.75 -21.61 -18.83
N PHE A 267 -14.70 -21.32 -18.09
CA PHE A 267 -13.78 -20.20 -18.37
C PHE A 267 -12.59 -20.64 -19.23
N SER A 268 -12.87 -21.24 -20.40
CA SER A 268 -11.78 -21.65 -21.31
C SER A 268 -10.95 -20.46 -21.80
N ALA A 269 -9.75 -20.72 -22.29
CA ALA A 269 -8.89 -19.69 -22.88
C ALA A 269 -9.60 -18.95 -24.03
N GLU A 270 -10.42 -19.65 -24.81
CA GLU A 270 -11.23 -19.07 -25.89
C GLU A 270 -12.30 -18.12 -25.37
N ALA A 271 -13.03 -18.54 -24.33
CA ALA A 271 -14.06 -17.70 -23.71
C ALA A 271 -13.46 -16.44 -23.08
N MET A 272 -12.28 -16.55 -22.49
CA MET A 272 -11.65 -15.43 -21.74
C MET A 272 -10.82 -14.49 -22.61
N SER A 273 -10.42 -14.91 -23.81
CA SER A 273 -9.58 -14.11 -24.70
C SER A 273 -10.16 -12.73 -25.03
N ALA A 274 -11.47 -12.65 -25.32
CA ALA A 274 -12.14 -11.39 -25.64
C ALA A 274 -12.21 -10.42 -24.43
N HIS A 275 -12.24 -10.94 -23.21
CA HIS A 275 -12.29 -10.13 -21.99
C HIS A 275 -10.94 -9.51 -21.63
N CYS A 276 -9.86 -10.28 -21.75
CA CYS A 276 -8.51 -9.82 -21.37
C CYS A 276 -7.71 -9.21 -22.52
N GLY A 277 -8.12 -9.44 -23.78
CA GLY A 277 -7.40 -8.96 -24.97
C GLY A 277 -6.15 -9.80 -25.34
N ILE A 278 -5.94 -10.95 -24.68
CA ILE A 278 -4.82 -11.86 -24.95
C ILE A 278 -5.35 -13.05 -25.73
N ALA A 279 -4.63 -13.46 -26.79
CA ALA A 279 -5.06 -14.60 -27.62
C ALA A 279 -5.15 -15.90 -26.82
N ALA A 280 -6.15 -16.74 -27.10
CA ALA A 280 -6.35 -18.01 -26.39
C ALA A 280 -5.12 -18.94 -26.49
N THR A 281 -4.41 -18.92 -27.62
CA THR A 281 -3.14 -19.64 -27.80
C THR A 281 -2.07 -19.17 -26.81
N ASP A 282 -1.98 -17.87 -26.54
CA ASP A 282 -1.02 -17.30 -25.60
C ASP A 282 -1.38 -17.63 -24.15
N ILE A 283 -2.69 -17.61 -23.83
CA ILE A 283 -3.19 -18.01 -22.49
C ILE A 283 -2.80 -19.46 -22.21
N ARG A 284 -3.08 -20.39 -23.15
CA ARG A 284 -2.70 -21.81 -22.99
C ARG A 284 -1.19 -22.01 -22.94
N GLN A 285 -0.44 -21.32 -23.79
CA GLN A 285 1.01 -21.44 -23.78
C GLN A 285 1.61 -20.95 -22.45
N LEU A 286 1.09 -19.86 -21.90
CA LEU A 286 1.52 -19.34 -20.61
C LEU A 286 1.25 -20.35 -19.48
N ALA A 287 0.06 -21.00 -19.49
CA ALA A 287 -0.28 -22.03 -18.50
C ALA A 287 0.67 -23.25 -18.60
N ARG A 288 0.98 -23.71 -19.82
CA ARG A 288 1.92 -24.81 -20.08
C ARG A 288 3.34 -24.46 -19.64
N ASP A 289 3.82 -23.26 -20.01
CA ASP A 289 5.15 -22.78 -19.63
C ASP A 289 5.31 -22.67 -18.10
N PHE A 290 4.28 -22.15 -17.42
CA PHE A 290 4.26 -22.06 -15.96
C PHE A 290 4.26 -23.44 -15.30
N ALA A 291 3.43 -24.36 -15.78
CA ALA A 291 3.36 -25.72 -15.26
C ALA A 291 4.61 -26.56 -15.57
N ALA A 292 5.28 -26.32 -16.70
CA ALA A 292 6.51 -27.03 -17.08
C ALA A 292 7.71 -26.64 -16.21
N ALA A 293 7.72 -25.44 -15.63
CA ALA A 293 8.81 -25.00 -14.76
C ALA A 293 8.82 -25.81 -13.45
N ASP A 294 10.01 -26.24 -13.03
CA ASP A 294 10.15 -26.97 -11.75
C ASP A 294 9.75 -26.10 -10.56
N LYS A 295 10.23 -24.86 -10.54
CA LYS A 295 9.94 -23.86 -9.53
C LYS A 295 9.34 -22.63 -10.22
N ALA A 296 8.10 -22.28 -9.86
CA ALA A 296 7.39 -21.16 -10.45
C ALA A 296 6.62 -20.35 -9.41
N VAL A 297 6.42 -19.07 -9.65
CA VAL A 297 5.57 -18.22 -8.82
C VAL A 297 4.72 -17.28 -9.67
N CYS A 298 3.41 -17.27 -9.38
CA CYS A 298 2.46 -16.28 -9.87
C CYS A 298 2.30 -15.20 -8.80
N TYR A 299 2.51 -13.94 -9.18
CA TYR A 299 2.49 -12.78 -8.29
C TYR A 299 1.67 -11.65 -8.91
N GLY A 300 0.66 -11.20 -8.20
CA GLY A 300 -0.19 -10.09 -8.59
C GLY A 300 -0.04 -8.90 -7.63
N ARG A 301 -0.10 -7.66 -8.17
CA ARG A 301 0.02 -6.49 -7.30
C ARG A 301 -0.92 -5.35 -7.71
N MET A 302 -0.58 -4.07 -7.47
CA MET A 302 -1.46 -2.90 -7.59
C MET A 302 -2.45 -2.95 -8.76
N GLY A 303 -1.98 -3.31 -9.96
CA GLY A 303 -2.82 -3.42 -11.15
C GLY A 303 -3.94 -4.45 -11.02
N VAL A 304 -3.69 -5.56 -10.31
CA VAL A 304 -4.73 -6.58 -10.07
C VAL A 304 -5.55 -6.32 -8.79
N SER A 305 -5.01 -5.57 -7.82
CA SER A 305 -5.74 -5.23 -6.60
C SER A 305 -6.78 -4.14 -6.83
N THR A 306 -6.41 -3.09 -7.57
CA THR A 306 -7.24 -1.89 -7.73
C THR A 306 -8.08 -1.92 -9.00
N GLN A 307 -8.85 -2.98 -9.15
CA GLN A 307 -9.81 -3.20 -10.22
C GLN A 307 -11.08 -3.88 -9.72
N VAL A 308 -12.11 -3.97 -10.54
CA VAL A 308 -13.48 -4.41 -10.18
C VAL A 308 -13.54 -5.86 -9.68
N PHE A 309 -12.55 -6.70 -10.00
CA PHE A 309 -12.42 -8.09 -9.58
C PHE A 309 -11.12 -8.33 -8.79
N GLY A 310 -10.67 -7.35 -8.01
CA GLY A 310 -9.39 -7.43 -7.31
C GLY A 310 -9.26 -8.64 -6.38
N THR A 311 -10.29 -8.92 -5.58
CA THR A 311 -10.31 -10.08 -4.68
C THR A 311 -10.31 -11.39 -5.47
N LEU A 312 -11.09 -11.47 -6.54
CA LEU A 312 -11.10 -12.65 -7.42
C LEU A 312 -9.71 -12.89 -8.05
N CYS A 313 -9.02 -11.83 -8.51
CA CYS A 313 -7.67 -11.96 -9.06
C CYS A 313 -6.69 -12.55 -8.05
N HIS A 314 -6.67 -12.05 -6.82
CA HIS A 314 -5.76 -12.57 -5.80
C HIS A 314 -6.07 -14.00 -5.39
N TRP A 315 -7.35 -14.38 -5.33
CA TRP A 315 -7.76 -15.77 -5.13
C TRP A 315 -7.24 -16.68 -6.24
N LEU A 316 -7.43 -16.30 -7.52
CA LEU A 316 -6.94 -17.06 -8.67
C LEU A 316 -5.42 -17.17 -8.72
N VAL A 317 -4.69 -16.11 -8.32
CA VAL A 317 -3.23 -16.15 -8.16
C VAL A 317 -2.81 -17.21 -7.13
N GLN A 318 -3.48 -17.26 -5.97
CA GLN A 318 -3.20 -18.27 -4.95
C GLN A 318 -3.56 -19.68 -5.44
N LEU A 319 -4.68 -19.84 -6.16
CA LEU A 319 -5.07 -21.14 -6.75
C LEU A 319 -4.07 -21.64 -7.79
N ILE A 320 -3.55 -20.78 -8.66
CA ILE A 320 -2.53 -21.16 -9.64
C ILE A 320 -1.28 -21.66 -8.93
N ASN A 321 -0.79 -20.95 -7.90
CA ASN A 321 0.34 -21.42 -7.09
C ASN A 321 0.03 -22.74 -6.37
N LEU A 322 -1.20 -22.89 -5.84
CA LEU A 322 -1.64 -24.10 -5.13
C LEU A 322 -1.70 -25.32 -6.03
N VAL A 323 -2.43 -25.24 -7.17
CA VAL A 323 -2.68 -26.40 -8.03
C VAL A 323 -1.44 -26.86 -8.82
N THR A 324 -0.45 -25.97 -8.98
CA THR A 324 0.84 -26.31 -9.60
C THR A 324 1.90 -26.76 -8.58
N GLY A 325 1.52 -26.87 -7.28
CA GLY A 325 2.41 -27.30 -6.20
C GLY A 325 3.49 -26.28 -5.82
N ASN A 326 3.29 -25.01 -6.16
CA ASN A 326 4.22 -23.91 -5.90
C ASN A 326 3.86 -23.09 -4.63
N LEU A 327 2.69 -23.30 -4.03
CA LEU A 327 2.35 -22.69 -2.74
C LEU A 327 3.05 -23.46 -1.62
N ASP A 328 3.68 -22.73 -0.71
CA ASP A 328 4.47 -23.24 0.43
C ASP A 328 5.63 -24.16 0.03
N ARG A 329 6.29 -23.84 -1.08
CA ARG A 329 7.45 -24.55 -1.63
C ARG A 329 8.57 -23.56 -1.95
N GLU A 330 9.83 -23.99 -1.72
CA GLU A 330 11.02 -23.24 -2.14
C GLU A 330 11.00 -22.93 -3.64
N GLY A 331 11.25 -21.69 -4.00
CA GLY A 331 11.15 -21.17 -5.38
C GLY A 331 9.73 -20.90 -5.87
N GLY A 332 8.72 -21.13 -5.03
CA GLY A 332 7.33 -20.76 -5.25
C GLY A 332 6.93 -19.56 -4.37
N ALA A 333 5.75 -19.64 -3.76
CA ALA A 333 5.24 -18.63 -2.82
C ALA A 333 5.33 -19.16 -1.38
N LEU A 334 6.04 -18.45 -0.51
CA LEU A 334 6.35 -18.84 0.87
C LEU A 334 5.94 -17.77 1.86
N CYS A 335 5.54 -18.16 3.07
CA CYS A 335 5.37 -17.24 4.18
C CYS A 335 6.70 -17.03 4.92
N THR A 336 6.89 -15.82 5.45
CA THR A 336 8.06 -15.48 6.27
C THR A 336 7.98 -16.08 7.67
N GLU A 337 9.10 -16.12 8.34
CA GLU A 337 9.23 -16.42 9.76
C GLU A 337 9.91 -15.24 10.47
N PRO A 338 9.23 -14.10 10.65
CA PRO A 338 9.83 -12.88 11.15
C PRO A 338 10.16 -12.98 12.65
N ALA A 339 11.13 -12.18 13.12
CA ALA A 339 11.54 -12.17 14.53
C ALA A 339 10.43 -11.62 15.44
N VAL A 340 9.66 -10.64 14.99
CA VAL A 340 8.40 -10.20 15.59
C VAL A 340 7.26 -10.65 14.67
N ASP A 341 6.53 -11.67 15.09
CA ASP A 341 5.49 -12.28 14.26
C ASP A 341 4.11 -11.69 14.57
N LEU A 342 3.63 -10.80 13.68
CA LEU A 342 2.31 -10.19 13.79
C LEU A 342 1.19 -11.23 13.61
N VAL A 343 1.39 -12.28 12.80
CA VAL A 343 0.38 -13.35 12.63
C VAL A 343 0.16 -14.11 13.94
N ALA A 344 1.25 -14.38 14.68
CA ALA A 344 1.15 -15.07 15.96
C ALA A 344 0.59 -14.20 17.10
N SER A 345 0.68 -12.87 16.98
CA SER A 345 0.34 -11.89 18.03
C SER A 345 -0.98 -11.16 17.83
N THR A 346 -1.62 -11.32 16.68
CA THR A 346 -2.91 -10.67 16.35
C THR A 346 -3.98 -11.73 16.01
N SER A 347 -5.25 -11.32 16.01
CA SER A 347 -6.35 -12.17 15.55
C SER A 347 -6.40 -12.25 14.03
N GLY A 348 -6.99 -13.31 13.48
CA GLY A 348 -7.24 -13.45 12.04
C GLY A 348 -8.12 -12.35 11.43
N GLY A 349 -8.79 -11.57 12.28
CA GLY A 349 -9.75 -10.56 11.88
C GLY A 349 -11.15 -11.14 11.68
N HIS A 350 -12.03 -10.31 11.16
CA HIS A 350 -13.39 -10.68 10.77
C HIS A 350 -13.73 -9.99 9.46
N PHE A 351 -14.75 -10.49 8.77
CA PHE A 351 -15.21 -9.95 7.51
C PHE A 351 -16.74 -9.79 7.55
N ASN A 352 -17.23 -8.63 7.12
CA ASN A 352 -18.66 -8.30 7.04
C ASN A 352 -19.41 -8.41 8.37
N ALA A 353 -18.73 -8.10 9.49
CA ALA A 353 -19.36 -8.07 10.80
C ALA A 353 -20.28 -6.85 10.97
N TRP A 354 -20.05 -5.79 10.22
CA TRP A 354 -20.97 -4.65 9.98
C TRP A 354 -20.72 -4.07 8.59
N GLN A 355 -21.55 -3.11 8.21
CA GLN A 355 -21.48 -2.48 6.90
C GLN A 355 -21.48 -0.96 7.04
N SER A 356 -21.02 -0.24 5.99
CA SER A 356 -21.16 1.21 5.89
C SER A 356 -22.65 1.59 5.86
N ARG A 357 -22.97 2.73 6.47
CA ARG A 357 -24.36 3.17 6.66
C ARG A 357 -25.08 3.49 5.36
N VAL A 358 -24.37 4.09 4.39
CA VAL A 358 -24.98 4.61 3.15
C VAL A 358 -25.02 3.53 2.08
N SER A 359 -23.90 3.01 1.67
CA SER A 359 -23.80 2.07 0.54
C SER A 359 -23.78 0.59 0.94
N GLY A 360 -23.76 0.26 2.25
CA GLY A 360 -23.79 -1.12 2.73
C GLY A 360 -22.50 -1.91 2.40
N LEU A 361 -21.36 -1.25 2.27
CA LEU A 361 -20.09 -1.91 1.99
C LEU A 361 -19.59 -2.70 3.20
N PRO A 362 -19.03 -3.91 2.97
CA PRO A 362 -18.63 -4.78 4.06
C PRO A 362 -17.39 -4.27 4.77
N GLU A 363 -17.36 -4.44 6.07
CA GLU A 363 -16.19 -4.25 6.91
C GLU A 363 -15.21 -5.42 6.74
N TYR A 364 -13.90 -5.14 6.86
CA TYR A 364 -12.87 -6.13 7.03
C TYR A 364 -11.81 -5.70 8.05
N GLY A 365 -11.55 -6.56 9.04
CA GLY A 365 -10.52 -6.34 10.05
C GLY A 365 -10.73 -5.10 10.93
N GLY A 366 -11.97 -4.63 11.08
CA GLY A 366 -12.33 -3.44 11.84
C GLY A 366 -12.37 -2.15 11.03
N GLU A 367 -12.19 -2.21 9.71
CA GLU A 367 -12.19 -1.06 8.82
C GLU A 367 -13.27 -1.17 7.73
N LEU A 368 -13.86 -0.04 7.38
CA LEU A 368 -14.73 0.13 6.22
C LEU A 368 -13.93 0.56 5.00
N PRO A 369 -14.36 0.21 3.77
CA PRO A 369 -13.73 0.71 2.56
C PRO A 369 -13.77 2.23 2.47
N VAL A 370 -12.62 2.85 2.17
CA VAL A 370 -12.48 4.32 2.20
C VAL A 370 -13.33 5.04 1.13
N VAL A 371 -13.78 4.34 0.11
CA VAL A 371 -14.74 4.89 -0.87
C VAL A 371 -16.05 5.34 -0.21
N ALA A 372 -16.41 4.78 0.94
CA ALA A 372 -17.58 5.19 1.71
C ALA A 372 -17.37 6.48 2.53
N LEU A 373 -16.13 6.92 2.77
CA LEU A 373 -15.87 8.03 3.70
C LEU A 373 -16.60 9.31 3.30
N ALA A 374 -16.53 9.71 2.02
CA ALA A 374 -17.18 10.94 1.57
C ALA A 374 -18.71 10.89 1.71
N GLU A 375 -19.33 9.75 1.35
CA GLU A 375 -20.79 9.59 1.48
C GLU A 375 -21.26 9.53 2.95
N GLU A 376 -20.46 8.95 3.85
CA GLU A 376 -20.76 8.92 5.29
C GLU A 376 -20.74 10.31 5.93
N VAL A 377 -19.94 11.24 5.39
CA VAL A 377 -19.92 12.66 5.78
C VAL A 377 -21.08 13.43 5.13
N LEU A 378 -21.29 13.27 3.83
CA LEU A 378 -22.22 14.08 3.03
C LEU A 378 -23.70 13.71 3.21
N THR A 379 -24.00 12.45 3.52
CA THR A 379 -25.40 11.97 3.60
C THR A 379 -25.97 12.22 4.99
N PRO A 380 -26.97 13.12 5.16
CA PRO A 380 -27.61 13.39 6.44
C PRO A 380 -28.29 12.15 7.04
N GLY A 381 -28.38 12.11 8.36
CA GLY A 381 -29.12 11.07 9.08
C GLY A 381 -28.41 10.60 10.35
N GLU A 382 -29.03 9.65 11.05
CA GLU A 382 -28.45 9.03 12.24
C GLU A 382 -27.12 8.35 11.89
N GLY A 383 -26.09 8.56 12.71
CA GLY A 383 -24.75 8.02 12.50
C GLY A 383 -23.93 8.74 11.42
N GLN A 384 -24.40 9.88 10.88
CA GLN A 384 -23.61 10.72 9.96
C GLN A 384 -22.28 11.10 10.58
N VAL A 385 -21.19 10.98 9.82
CA VAL A 385 -19.86 11.42 10.24
C VAL A 385 -19.81 12.95 10.28
N ARG A 386 -19.43 13.51 11.44
CA ARG A 386 -19.33 14.94 11.72
C ARG A 386 -17.93 15.37 12.14
N ALA A 387 -17.10 14.41 12.56
CA ALA A 387 -15.71 14.68 12.86
C ALA A 387 -14.81 13.61 12.25
N LEU A 388 -13.59 14.01 11.90
CA LEU A 388 -12.59 13.11 11.34
C LEU A 388 -11.25 13.26 12.06
N VAL A 389 -10.63 12.13 12.40
CA VAL A 389 -9.25 12.06 12.85
C VAL A 389 -8.43 11.44 11.72
N THR A 390 -7.49 12.19 11.12
CA THR A 390 -6.56 11.67 10.14
C THR A 390 -5.17 11.44 10.73
N VAL A 391 -4.53 10.35 10.35
CA VAL A 391 -3.18 9.98 10.78
C VAL A 391 -2.31 9.73 9.55
N ALA A 392 -1.33 10.61 9.34
CA ALA A 392 -0.28 10.45 8.33
C ALA A 392 -0.82 10.08 6.93
N GLY A 393 -1.85 10.77 6.45
CA GLY A 393 -2.49 10.45 5.18
C GLY A 393 -3.04 11.64 4.42
N ASN A 394 -3.07 11.52 3.09
CA ASN A 394 -3.63 12.53 2.21
C ASN A 394 -4.74 11.91 1.31
N PRO A 395 -5.90 11.49 1.90
CA PRO A 395 -6.97 10.84 1.17
C PRO A 395 -7.54 11.69 0.03
N VAL A 396 -7.53 13.01 0.10
CA VAL A 396 -7.97 13.89 -1.01
C VAL A 396 -7.20 13.59 -2.32
N LEU A 397 -5.92 13.22 -2.25
CA LEU A 397 -5.12 12.85 -3.43
C LEU A 397 -4.96 11.33 -3.62
N SER A 398 -5.33 10.50 -2.64
CA SER A 398 -5.07 9.05 -2.70
C SER A 398 -6.32 8.17 -2.82
N THR A 399 -7.52 8.73 -2.62
CA THR A 399 -8.79 8.02 -2.76
C THR A 399 -9.55 8.46 -4.02
N PRO A 400 -10.47 7.65 -4.56
CA PRO A 400 -11.22 8.04 -5.77
C PRO A 400 -12.13 9.24 -5.49
N ASN A 401 -12.42 10.00 -6.54
CA ASN A 401 -13.22 11.22 -6.52
C ASN A 401 -12.75 12.21 -5.43
N GLY A 402 -11.47 12.60 -5.51
CA GLY A 402 -10.85 13.49 -4.53
C GLY A 402 -11.58 14.83 -4.35
N ARG A 403 -12.27 15.31 -5.38
CA ARG A 403 -13.11 16.52 -5.30
C ARG A 403 -14.32 16.33 -4.39
N GLN A 404 -14.97 15.18 -4.45
CA GLN A 404 -16.10 14.88 -3.56
C GLN A 404 -15.65 14.81 -2.10
N LEU A 405 -14.51 14.17 -1.84
CA LEU A 405 -13.95 14.12 -0.50
C LEU A 405 -13.53 15.52 -0.02
N ASP A 406 -12.98 16.34 -0.87
CA ASP A 406 -12.61 17.73 -0.57
C ASP A 406 -13.82 18.53 -0.07
N VAL A 407 -14.97 18.42 -0.78
CA VAL A 407 -16.25 19.01 -0.34
C VAL A 407 -16.76 18.41 0.96
N ALA A 408 -16.62 17.10 1.14
CA ALA A 408 -17.04 16.43 2.37
C ALA A 408 -16.28 16.96 3.60
N LEU A 409 -14.96 17.15 3.47
CA LEU A 409 -14.14 17.64 4.57
C LEU A 409 -14.45 19.09 5.00
N GLU A 410 -14.93 19.92 4.06
CA GLU A 410 -15.39 21.28 4.36
C GLU A 410 -16.63 21.30 5.27
N GLY A 411 -17.46 20.25 5.21
CA GLY A 411 -18.68 20.12 5.99
C GLY A 411 -18.51 19.55 7.40
N LEU A 412 -17.30 19.17 7.81
CA LEU A 412 -17.06 18.61 9.15
C LEU A 412 -17.16 19.66 10.25
N GLU A 413 -17.71 19.25 11.38
CA GLU A 413 -17.76 20.10 12.60
C GLU A 413 -16.40 20.20 13.28
N PHE A 414 -15.56 19.16 13.14
CA PHE A 414 -14.19 19.14 13.67
C PHE A 414 -13.31 18.15 12.91
N MET A 415 -12.10 18.58 12.56
CA MET A 415 -11.09 17.70 11.98
C MET A 415 -9.76 17.83 12.73
N LEU A 416 -9.26 16.69 13.24
CA LEU A 416 -7.94 16.54 13.85
C LEU A 416 -7.02 15.80 12.87
N SER A 417 -5.83 16.35 12.62
CA SER A 417 -4.81 15.70 11.80
C SER A 417 -3.52 15.48 12.57
N ILE A 418 -3.01 14.26 12.60
CA ILE A 418 -1.64 13.96 13.04
C ILE A 418 -0.79 13.85 11.77
N ASP A 419 -0.10 14.92 11.40
CA ASP A 419 0.63 15.07 10.14
C ASP A 419 1.73 16.12 10.23
N LEU A 420 2.68 16.08 9.31
CA LEU A 420 3.84 16.99 9.27
C LEU A 420 3.62 18.23 8.41
N TYR A 421 2.59 18.26 7.57
CA TYR A 421 2.37 19.30 6.55
C TYR A 421 0.92 19.78 6.50
N ILE A 422 0.75 21.01 6.00
CA ILE A 422 -0.56 21.51 5.55
C ILE A 422 -0.69 21.14 4.07
N ASN A 423 -1.20 19.96 3.82
CA ASN A 423 -1.42 19.37 2.50
C ASN A 423 -2.89 19.47 2.05
N GLU A 424 -3.28 18.80 0.97
CA GLU A 424 -4.62 18.86 0.40
C GLU A 424 -5.71 18.35 1.33
N THR A 425 -5.39 17.46 2.25
CA THR A 425 -6.32 16.96 3.27
C THR A 425 -6.26 17.80 4.54
N THR A 426 -5.05 18.02 5.07
CA THR A 426 -4.88 18.66 6.37
C THR A 426 -5.19 20.17 6.34
N ARG A 427 -5.26 20.80 5.17
CA ARG A 427 -5.76 22.18 5.02
C ARG A 427 -7.20 22.39 5.54
N HIS A 428 -7.97 21.29 5.63
CA HIS A 428 -9.33 21.30 6.22
C HIS A 428 -9.34 21.14 7.75
N ALA A 429 -8.23 20.69 8.34
CA ALA A 429 -8.17 20.43 9.77
C ALA A 429 -8.38 21.70 10.63
N ASP A 430 -8.99 21.53 11.79
CA ASP A 430 -9.08 22.56 12.82
C ASP A 430 -7.84 22.52 13.72
N LEU A 431 -7.20 21.34 13.82
CA LEU A 431 -6.01 21.12 14.63
C LEU A 431 -5.06 20.14 13.93
N ILE A 432 -3.79 20.52 13.82
CA ILE A 432 -2.72 19.65 13.31
C ILE A 432 -1.68 19.42 14.40
N LEU A 433 -1.35 18.16 14.66
CA LEU A 433 -0.36 17.70 15.63
C LEU A 433 0.83 17.08 14.90
N PRO A 434 1.96 17.79 14.74
CA PRO A 434 3.12 17.27 14.03
C PRO A 434 4.04 16.45 14.94
N SER A 435 4.46 15.28 14.45
CA SER A 435 5.43 14.45 15.15
C SER A 435 6.88 14.84 14.80
N THR A 436 7.83 14.22 15.50
CA THR A 436 9.24 14.24 15.15
C THR A 436 9.48 13.60 13.78
N SER A 437 10.64 13.89 13.17
CA SER A 437 11.05 13.18 11.95
C SER A 437 11.47 11.76 12.27
N ALA A 438 11.46 10.92 11.25
CA ALA A 438 11.89 9.55 11.40
C ALA A 438 13.38 9.40 11.76
N LEU A 439 14.24 10.40 11.50
CA LEU A 439 15.65 10.38 11.90
C LEU A 439 15.87 10.77 13.37
N GLU A 440 14.87 11.42 13.98
CA GLU A 440 14.80 11.76 15.40
C GLU A 440 14.14 10.65 16.25
N ASN A 441 13.69 9.55 15.63
CA ASN A 441 12.92 8.49 16.26
C ASN A 441 13.58 7.12 16.07
N ASP A 442 13.47 6.25 17.09
CA ASP A 442 13.79 4.83 16.93
C ASP A 442 12.80 4.16 15.98
N HIS A 443 13.18 3.07 15.34
CA HIS A 443 12.31 2.35 14.41
C HIS A 443 12.59 0.85 14.35
N TYR A 444 11.52 0.06 14.17
CA TYR A 444 11.53 -1.37 13.89
C TYR A 444 10.47 -1.70 12.82
N ASP A 445 10.88 -2.41 11.77
CA ASP A 445 10.00 -2.76 10.64
C ASP A 445 9.21 -4.05 10.92
N SER A 446 8.21 -4.02 11.79
CA SER A 446 7.39 -5.21 12.10
C SER A 446 6.58 -5.70 10.89
N THR A 447 6.00 -4.79 10.10
CA THR A 447 5.19 -5.13 8.93
C THR A 447 6.05 -5.62 7.77
N PHE A 448 7.14 -4.94 7.44
CA PHE A 448 7.91 -5.26 6.23
C PHE A 448 8.86 -6.44 6.41
N ASN A 449 9.28 -6.74 7.63
CA ASN A 449 9.94 -8.01 7.92
C ASN A 449 8.99 -9.21 7.68
N LEU A 450 7.68 -9.04 7.92
CA LEU A 450 6.67 -10.06 7.62
C LEU A 450 6.51 -10.32 6.11
N LEU A 451 6.88 -9.36 5.27
CA LEU A 451 6.72 -9.38 3.81
C LEU A 451 8.05 -9.56 3.05
N ALA A 452 9.16 -9.76 3.77
CA ALA A 452 10.48 -9.79 3.18
C ALA A 452 10.78 -11.11 2.45
N VAL A 453 11.43 -11.04 1.29
CA VAL A 453 11.84 -12.23 0.50
C VAL A 453 12.94 -13.04 1.18
N ARG A 454 13.34 -12.66 2.39
CA ARG A 454 14.30 -13.33 3.25
C ARG A 454 14.02 -12.96 4.70
N ASN A 455 14.18 -13.87 5.64
CA ASN A 455 14.01 -13.55 7.07
C ASN A 455 15.17 -12.67 7.53
N VAL A 456 14.86 -11.43 7.90
CA VAL A 456 15.82 -10.43 8.36
C VAL A 456 15.25 -9.65 9.53
N THR A 457 16.11 -9.02 10.33
CA THR A 457 15.68 -8.15 11.41
C THR A 457 16.72 -7.08 11.71
N ARG A 458 16.26 -5.88 12.12
CA ARG A 458 17.10 -4.76 12.51
C ARG A 458 16.32 -3.84 13.44
N PHE A 459 16.99 -3.31 14.46
CA PHE A 459 16.52 -2.16 15.20
C PHE A 459 17.31 -0.92 14.80
N ASN A 460 16.62 0.20 14.64
CA ASN A 460 17.20 1.46 14.16
C ASN A 460 17.11 2.51 15.28
N ARG A 461 18.25 2.92 15.84
CA ARG A 461 18.30 4.01 16.80
C ARG A 461 18.10 5.37 16.10
N ALA A 462 17.52 6.32 16.83
CA ALA A 462 17.52 7.73 16.42
C ALA A 462 18.95 8.21 16.20
N ILE A 463 19.17 8.96 15.12
CA ILE A 463 20.50 9.49 14.77
C ILE A 463 20.58 11.00 14.95
N LEU A 464 19.44 11.64 15.16
CA LEU A 464 19.32 13.05 15.51
C LEU A 464 18.62 13.17 16.87
N THR A 465 19.01 14.17 17.64
CA THR A 465 18.40 14.45 18.93
C THR A 465 16.97 14.98 18.73
N LYS A 466 16.02 14.47 19.51
CA LYS A 466 14.65 15.01 19.55
C LYS A 466 14.69 16.48 19.98
N PRO A 467 14.09 17.41 19.20
CA PRO A 467 14.02 18.81 19.60
C PRO A 467 13.26 18.98 20.92
N GLU A 468 13.66 19.96 21.71
CA GLU A 468 12.96 20.31 22.95
C GLU A 468 11.50 20.67 22.66
N GLY A 469 10.58 20.15 23.45
CA GLY A 469 9.15 20.35 23.29
C GLY A 469 8.50 19.58 22.13
N ALA A 470 9.28 18.86 21.29
CA ALA A 470 8.70 18.00 20.26
C ALA A 470 8.24 16.66 20.85
N LEU A 471 7.20 16.06 20.25
CA LEU A 471 6.69 14.75 20.62
C LEU A 471 6.86 13.76 19.47
N HIS A 472 7.17 12.51 19.80
CA HIS A 472 7.06 11.40 18.89
C HIS A 472 5.59 11.04 18.63
N ASP A 473 5.30 10.36 17.54
CA ASP A 473 3.94 9.93 17.22
C ASP A 473 3.27 9.19 18.39
N TRP A 474 3.95 8.24 19.01
CA TRP A 474 3.41 7.47 20.12
C TRP A 474 3.12 8.33 21.37
N GLU A 475 3.94 9.35 21.65
CA GLU A 475 3.73 10.30 22.76
C GLU A 475 2.47 11.15 22.50
N ILE A 476 2.23 11.55 21.23
CA ILE A 476 1.01 12.26 20.83
C ILE A 476 -0.22 11.39 21.10
N PHE A 477 -0.19 10.12 20.73
CA PHE A 477 -1.32 9.20 20.99
C PHE A 477 -1.54 8.94 22.48
N VAL A 478 -0.50 8.88 23.27
CA VAL A 478 -0.61 8.78 24.74
C VAL A 478 -1.23 10.06 25.31
N GLY A 479 -0.78 11.25 24.91
CA GLY A 479 -1.33 12.54 25.35
C GLY A 479 -2.80 12.71 24.97
N LEU A 480 -3.17 12.37 23.71
CA LEU A 480 -4.57 12.38 23.27
C LEU A 480 -5.44 11.40 24.08
N ALA A 481 -4.94 10.19 24.34
CA ALA A 481 -5.66 9.19 25.13
C ALA A 481 -5.89 9.69 26.56
N GLN A 482 -4.88 10.25 27.20
CA GLN A 482 -4.97 10.81 28.55
C GLN A 482 -6.00 11.96 28.62
N ALA A 483 -5.92 12.92 27.69
CA ALA A 483 -6.85 14.04 27.65
C ALA A 483 -8.29 13.58 27.39
N PHE A 484 -8.49 12.67 26.43
CA PHE A 484 -9.82 12.15 26.11
C PHE A 484 -10.40 11.30 27.26
N ALA A 485 -9.61 10.42 27.87
CA ALA A 485 -10.04 9.61 29.00
C ALA A 485 -10.43 10.48 30.20
N LYS A 486 -9.61 11.50 30.52
CA LYS A 486 -9.95 12.50 31.57
C LYS A 486 -11.28 13.18 31.28
N ARG A 487 -11.51 13.61 30.03
CA ARG A 487 -12.76 14.27 29.63
C ARG A 487 -13.96 13.31 29.67
N ALA A 488 -13.75 12.04 29.35
CA ALA A 488 -14.79 10.99 29.33
C ALA A 488 -15.00 10.30 30.70
N GLY A 489 -14.20 10.60 31.71
CA GLY A 489 -14.26 9.94 33.03
C GLY A 489 -13.79 8.47 32.97
N LEU A 490 -12.87 8.13 32.06
CA LEU A 490 -12.33 6.80 31.89
C LEU A 490 -10.98 6.65 32.59
N GLU A 491 -10.73 5.46 33.14
CA GLU A 491 -9.42 5.08 33.67
C GLU A 491 -8.57 4.42 32.58
N LEU A 492 -7.33 4.86 32.41
CA LEU A 492 -6.37 4.29 31.45
C LEU A 492 -5.40 3.33 32.13
N LYS A 493 -5.17 2.20 31.49
CA LYS A 493 -4.04 1.33 31.86
C LYS A 493 -2.73 1.96 31.39
N PRO A 494 -1.66 1.89 32.20
CA PRO A 494 -0.33 2.30 31.75
C PRO A 494 0.08 1.56 30.49
N THR A 495 0.79 2.25 29.59
CA THR A 495 1.39 1.63 28.39
C THR A 495 2.92 1.64 28.51
N TRP A 496 3.56 0.74 27.81
CA TRP A 496 5.01 0.65 27.70
C TRP A 496 5.48 1.48 26.50
N ALA A 497 6.72 1.97 26.54
CA ALA A 497 7.31 2.58 25.36
C ALA A 497 7.43 1.57 24.20
N PRO A 498 7.33 2.01 22.92
CA PRO A 498 7.41 1.11 21.77
C PRO A 498 8.61 0.18 21.78
N ALA A 499 9.80 0.68 22.17
CA ALA A 499 11.01 -0.12 22.25
C ALA A 499 10.89 -1.29 23.27
N GLN A 500 10.21 -1.07 24.40
CA GLN A 500 9.98 -2.13 25.39
C GLN A 500 9.04 -3.21 24.85
N MET A 501 8.02 -2.82 24.08
CA MET A 501 7.11 -3.77 23.43
C MET A 501 7.84 -4.63 22.40
N ILE A 502 8.70 -4.02 21.59
CA ILE A 502 9.52 -4.74 20.59
C ILE A 502 10.53 -5.66 21.28
N ASP A 503 11.22 -5.20 22.33
CA ASP A 503 12.16 -6.05 23.07
C ASP A 503 11.47 -7.30 23.64
N LEU A 504 10.29 -7.14 24.25
CA LEU A 504 9.50 -8.26 24.74
C LEU A 504 9.09 -9.21 23.60
N ALA A 505 8.65 -8.67 22.45
CA ALA A 505 8.27 -9.49 21.31
C ALA A 505 9.45 -10.26 20.71
N LEU A 506 10.63 -9.65 20.64
CA LEU A 506 11.87 -10.31 20.19
C LEU A 506 12.26 -11.45 21.15
N ARG A 507 12.29 -11.19 22.47
CA ARG A 507 12.67 -12.18 23.50
C ARG A 507 11.75 -13.39 23.53
N LYS A 508 10.45 -13.18 23.33
CA LYS A 508 9.43 -14.25 23.30
C LYS A 508 9.21 -14.85 21.93
N GLY A 509 9.76 -14.23 20.88
CA GLY A 509 9.60 -14.65 19.50
C GLY A 509 10.40 -15.90 19.14
N ARG A 510 10.22 -16.32 17.88
CA ARG A 510 10.83 -17.54 17.31
C ARG A 510 12.36 -17.61 17.46
N TYR A 511 13.04 -16.48 17.50
CA TYR A 511 14.50 -16.37 17.62
C TYR A 511 14.93 -15.82 18.99
N GLY A 512 14.04 -15.80 19.98
CA GLY A 512 14.24 -15.20 21.30
C GLY A 512 15.06 -16.05 22.27
N GLU A 513 14.82 -15.82 23.56
CA GLU A 513 15.63 -16.35 24.69
C GLU A 513 15.78 -17.88 24.71
N ALA A 514 14.78 -18.61 24.18
CA ALA A 514 14.80 -20.07 24.13
C ALA A 514 15.64 -20.65 22.97
N THR A 515 16.31 -19.83 22.19
CA THR A 515 17.05 -20.23 20.99
C THR A 515 18.52 -19.79 21.04
N PRO A 516 19.39 -20.33 20.18
CA PRO A 516 20.78 -19.87 20.10
C PRO A 516 20.93 -18.38 19.68
N TRP A 517 19.91 -17.81 19.05
CA TRP A 517 19.92 -16.40 18.63
C TRP A 517 19.76 -15.43 19.81
N GLN A 518 19.03 -15.81 20.87
CA GLN A 518 18.74 -15.00 22.06
C GLN A 518 18.36 -13.54 21.73
N LEU A 519 17.56 -13.34 20.65
CA LEU A 519 17.24 -12.01 20.14
C LEU A 519 16.58 -11.13 21.21
N SER A 520 17.10 -9.93 21.28
CA SER A 520 16.64 -8.81 22.11
C SER A 520 17.06 -7.52 21.44
N LEU A 521 16.60 -6.37 21.92
CA LEU A 521 17.12 -5.08 21.42
C LEU A 521 18.64 -4.95 21.66
N ALA A 522 19.15 -5.45 22.80
CA ALA A 522 20.59 -5.39 23.08
C ALA A 522 21.39 -6.15 22.01
N VAL A 523 20.94 -7.34 21.60
CA VAL A 523 21.59 -8.10 20.52
C VAL A 523 21.50 -7.35 19.19
N LEU A 524 20.35 -6.71 18.87
CA LEU A 524 20.22 -5.94 17.62
C LEU A 524 21.09 -4.67 17.61
N ASP A 525 21.32 -4.03 18.75
CA ASP A 525 22.24 -2.89 18.88
C ASP A 525 23.70 -3.27 18.57
N GLU A 526 24.10 -4.51 18.84
CA GLU A 526 25.42 -5.04 18.47
C GLU A 526 25.56 -5.35 16.97
N HIS A 527 24.40 -5.38 16.25
CA HIS A 527 24.35 -5.67 14.81
C HIS A 527 23.74 -4.51 14.01
N PRO A 528 24.42 -3.35 13.93
CA PRO A 528 23.89 -2.13 13.31
C PRO A 528 23.57 -2.27 11.83
N HIS A 529 24.17 -3.25 11.13
CA HIS A 529 23.89 -3.57 9.72
C HIS A 529 22.67 -4.49 9.54
N GLY A 530 22.07 -4.96 10.64
CA GLY A 530 20.98 -5.94 10.64
C GLY A 530 21.45 -7.39 10.66
N LEU A 531 20.54 -8.29 10.97
CA LEU A 531 20.78 -9.72 11.04
C LEU A 531 20.06 -10.46 9.93
N ASP A 532 20.76 -11.42 9.32
CA ASP A 532 20.22 -12.40 8.39
C ASP A 532 19.77 -13.65 9.19
N LEU A 533 18.47 -13.89 9.27
CA LEU A 533 17.87 -15.03 9.93
C LEU A 533 17.65 -16.23 8.97
N GLY A 534 18.03 -16.06 7.71
CA GLY A 534 18.03 -17.12 6.70
C GLY A 534 16.95 -17.01 5.63
N PRO A 535 16.95 -17.94 4.67
CA PRO A 535 15.99 -17.97 3.56
C PRO A 535 14.58 -18.31 4.04
N LEU A 536 13.59 -18.03 3.20
CA LEU A 536 12.22 -18.51 3.42
C LEU A 536 12.18 -20.05 3.37
N ARG A 537 11.25 -20.63 4.14
CA ARG A 537 11.03 -22.08 4.20
C ARG A 537 9.54 -22.38 4.24
N ALA A 538 9.16 -23.58 3.81
CA ALA A 538 7.79 -24.08 3.93
C ALA A 538 7.34 -24.08 5.40
N ASN A 539 6.24 -23.38 5.70
CA ASN A 539 5.72 -23.25 7.06
C ASN A 539 4.20 -22.98 7.11
N LEU A 540 3.54 -22.82 5.96
CA LEU A 540 2.13 -22.42 5.89
C LEU A 540 1.21 -23.44 6.58
N ALA A 541 1.44 -24.75 6.39
CA ALA A 541 0.61 -25.79 7.00
C ALA A 541 0.51 -25.64 8.53
N ALA A 542 1.64 -25.33 9.20
CA ALA A 542 1.68 -25.15 10.64
C ALA A 542 1.07 -23.81 11.11
N ARG A 543 0.85 -22.87 10.20
CA ARG A 543 0.35 -21.52 10.49
C ARG A 543 -1.11 -21.32 10.11
N LEU A 544 -1.77 -22.30 9.49
CA LEU A 544 -3.19 -22.21 9.13
C LEU A 544 -4.06 -22.04 10.37
N THR A 545 -4.88 -21.00 10.37
CA THR A 545 -5.83 -20.70 11.46
C THR A 545 -7.28 -20.93 11.04
N THR A 546 -7.53 -21.46 9.83
CA THR A 546 -8.85 -21.95 9.38
C THR A 546 -9.41 -22.99 10.34
N ALA A 547 -10.73 -23.10 10.42
CA ALA A 547 -11.40 -24.08 11.26
C ALA A 547 -11.04 -25.53 10.86
N SER A 548 -10.87 -25.78 9.56
CA SER A 548 -10.47 -27.08 9.00
C SER A 548 -9.00 -27.40 9.18
N LYS A 549 -8.14 -26.43 9.56
CA LYS A 549 -6.69 -26.52 9.50
C LYS A 549 -6.15 -26.89 8.11
N ALA A 550 -6.90 -26.53 7.08
CA ALA A 550 -6.59 -26.73 5.67
C ALA A 550 -6.67 -25.39 4.93
N VAL A 551 -6.10 -25.34 3.73
CA VAL A 551 -6.33 -24.25 2.78
C VAL A 551 -7.77 -24.36 2.27
N GLU A 552 -8.58 -23.34 2.51
CA GLU A 552 -9.94 -23.23 2.00
C GLU A 552 -9.89 -22.73 0.56
N ALA A 553 -9.90 -23.66 -0.40
CA ALA A 553 -9.73 -23.29 -1.82
C ALA A 553 -10.99 -22.66 -2.44
N ALA A 554 -12.18 -22.92 -1.90
CA ALA A 554 -13.46 -22.50 -2.47
C ALA A 554 -14.34 -21.68 -1.50
N PRO A 555 -13.87 -20.51 -1.02
CA PRO A 555 -14.76 -19.63 -0.25
C PRO A 555 -15.97 -19.22 -1.07
N GLN A 556 -17.19 -19.39 -0.52
CA GLN A 556 -18.44 -19.20 -1.26
C GLN A 556 -18.54 -17.80 -1.89
N VAL A 557 -18.14 -16.74 -1.16
CA VAL A 557 -18.19 -15.37 -1.68
C VAL A 557 -17.34 -15.17 -2.95
N LEU A 558 -16.26 -15.95 -3.13
CA LEU A 558 -15.41 -15.90 -4.32
C LEU A 558 -16.00 -16.74 -5.47
N LEU A 559 -16.67 -17.85 -5.16
CA LEU A 559 -17.44 -18.60 -6.16
C LEU A 559 -18.60 -17.77 -6.71
N ASP A 560 -19.28 -17.01 -5.84
CA ASP A 560 -20.36 -16.09 -6.24
C ASP A 560 -19.83 -14.95 -7.12
N ASP A 561 -18.64 -14.41 -6.80
CA ASP A 561 -18.01 -13.36 -7.61
C ASP A 561 -17.50 -13.89 -8.96
N LEU A 562 -17.11 -15.16 -9.04
CA LEU A 562 -16.79 -15.83 -10.29
C LEU A 562 -18.03 -15.94 -11.21
N LEU A 563 -19.21 -16.19 -10.64
CA LEU A 563 -20.48 -16.17 -11.40
C LEU A 563 -20.79 -14.77 -11.95
N ARG A 564 -20.47 -13.71 -11.20
CA ARG A 564 -20.58 -12.32 -11.66
C ARG A 564 -19.66 -12.04 -12.85
N LEU A 565 -18.42 -12.56 -12.83
CA LEU A 565 -17.50 -12.45 -13.97
C LEU A 565 -18.05 -13.16 -15.22
N ALA A 566 -18.66 -14.33 -15.05
CA ALA A 566 -19.28 -15.08 -16.16
C ALA A 566 -20.43 -14.32 -16.85
N GLN A 567 -21.11 -13.43 -16.13
CA GLN A 567 -22.21 -12.61 -16.64
C GLN A 567 -21.74 -11.29 -17.28
N GLN A 568 -20.47 -10.94 -17.13
CA GLN A 568 -19.92 -9.70 -17.68
C GLN A 568 -19.72 -9.82 -19.20
N ALA A 569 -20.28 -8.90 -19.96
CA ALA A 569 -20.00 -8.82 -21.39
C ALA A 569 -18.52 -8.38 -21.63
N PRO A 570 -17.90 -8.85 -22.71
CA PRO A 570 -16.60 -8.30 -23.13
C PRO A 570 -16.71 -6.78 -23.33
N PRO A 571 -15.66 -6.01 -22.97
CA PRO A 571 -15.70 -4.56 -23.08
C PRO A 571 -15.88 -4.09 -24.53
N ALA A 572 -16.61 -2.98 -24.71
CA ALA A 572 -16.83 -2.38 -26.05
C ALA A 572 -15.51 -1.88 -26.66
N PRO A 573 -15.33 -2.00 -27.99
CA PRO A 573 -14.17 -1.42 -28.66
C PRO A 573 -14.22 0.10 -28.71
N GLY A 574 -13.04 0.76 -28.67
CA GLY A 574 -12.89 2.21 -28.87
C GLY A 574 -12.94 3.11 -27.63
N GLU A 575 -13.27 2.58 -26.47
CA GLU A 575 -13.21 3.28 -25.19
C GLU A 575 -11.76 3.40 -24.69
N LEU A 576 -11.37 4.60 -24.22
CA LEU A 576 -10.09 4.78 -23.53
C LEU A 576 -10.23 4.44 -22.06
N LEU A 577 -9.27 3.68 -21.53
CA LEU A 577 -9.20 3.31 -20.13
C LEU A 577 -8.00 3.99 -19.46
N LEU A 578 -8.25 4.70 -18.36
CA LEU A 578 -7.22 5.33 -17.54
C LEU A 578 -6.62 4.32 -16.57
N ILE A 579 -5.29 4.32 -16.49
CA ILE A 579 -4.53 3.64 -15.44
C ILE A 579 -3.61 4.63 -14.71
N GLY A 580 -3.38 4.37 -13.44
CA GLY A 580 -2.35 5.07 -12.66
C GLY A 580 -0.94 4.57 -12.98
N ARG A 581 0.09 5.39 -12.71
CA ARG A 581 1.49 4.92 -12.72
C ARG A 581 2.27 5.45 -11.53
N ARG A 582 3.22 4.64 -11.08
CA ARG A 582 4.19 4.99 -10.04
C ARG A 582 5.54 5.34 -10.66
N HIS A 583 6.35 6.09 -9.92
CA HIS A 583 7.69 6.47 -10.33
C HIS A 583 8.68 6.32 -9.16
N VAL A 584 9.91 5.87 -9.44
CA VAL A 584 10.93 5.62 -8.40
C VAL A 584 11.28 6.87 -7.56
N ARG A 585 11.10 8.08 -8.10
CA ARG A 585 11.34 9.36 -7.40
C ARG A 585 10.11 9.90 -6.67
N SER A 586 9.00 9.18 -6.64
CA SER A 586 7.75 9.60 -5.99
C SER A 586 7.38 8.63 -4.89
N ASN A 587 6.83 9.13 -3.79
CA ASN A 587 6.19 8.34 -2.75
C ASN A 587 4.86 8.97 -2.40
N ASN A 588 3.80 8.51 -3.06
CA ASN A 588 2.49 9.14 -3.05
C ASN A 588 2.60 10.65 -3.34
N SER A 589 1.91 11.51 -2.59
CA SER A 589 1.89 12.97 -2.81
C SER A 589 2.98 13.71 -2.04
N TRP A 590 3.37 13.26 -0.85
CA TRP A 590 4.12 14.06 0.11
C TRP A 590 5.59 14.30 -0.24
N MET A 591 6.23 13.41 -1.03
CA MET A 591 7.63 13.60 -1.46
C MET A 591 7.78 14.50 -2.69
N HIS A 592 6.70 15.08 -3.22
CA HIS A 592 6.77 16.10 -4.26
C HIS A 592 7.28 17.46 -3.74
N ASN A 593 7.34 17.66 -2.41
CA ASN A 593 7.90 18.88 -1.81
C ASN A 593 9.43 18.92 -1.73
N PHE A 594 10.12 17.95 -2.35
CA PHE A 594 11.59 17.89 -2.28
C PHE A 594 12.21 18.13 -3.65
N HIS A 595 12.90 19.28 -3.80
CA HIS A 595 13.54 19.69 -5.07
C HIS A 595 14.43 18.58 -5.66
N ARG A 596 15.14 17.82 -4.83
CA ARG A 596 15.98 16.68 -5.25
C ARG A 596 15.21 15.63 -6.06
N LEU A 597 13.94 15.41 -5.73
CA LEU A 597 13.10 14.40 -6.37
C LEU A 597 12.33 14.94 -7.57
N VAL A 598 11.90 16.21 -7.53
CA VAL A 598 11.07 16.80 -8.60
C VAL A 598 11.87 17.47 -9.70
N LYS A 599 13.16 17.82 -9.47
CA LYS A 599 14.02 18.44 -10.47
C LYS A 599 14.14 17.61 -11.75
N GLY A 600 14.38 18.27 -12.87
CA GLY A 600 14.60 17.70 -14.21
C GLY A 600 13.35 17.74 -15.06
N LYS A 601 13.19 16.78 -16.00
CA LYS A 601 12.04 16.77 -16.92
C LYS A 601 10.73 16.60 -16.17
N PRO A 602 9.66 17.30 -16.56
CA PRO A 602 8.31 17.09 -16.04
C PRO A 602 7.89 15.60 -16.19
N ARG A 603 7.10 15.08 -15.25
CA ARG A 603 6.72 13.67 -15.22
C ARG A 603 5.21 13.44 -15.05
N HIS A 604 4.43 14.50 -15.15
CA HIS A 604 2.98 14.44 -14.93
C HIS A 604 2.15 14.48 -16.22
N GLN A 605 2.76 14.15 -17.37
CA GLN A 605 2.05 14.07 -18.65
C GLN A 605 1.12 12.85 -18.69
N LEU A 606 0.06 12.97 -19.50
CA LEU A 606 -0.79 11.85 -19.90
C LEU A 606 -0.06 11.05 -20.98
N LEU A 607 0.31 9.80 -20.68
CA LEU A 607 0.86 8.90 -21.71
C LEU A 607 -0.27 8.32 -22.55
N MET A 608 -0.11 8.35 -23.87
CA MET A 608 -1.06 7.84 -24.85
C MET A 608 -0.32 7.18 -26.03
N HIS A 609 -0.86 6.08 -26.55
CA HIS A 609 -0.27 5.42 -27.72
C HIS A 609 -0.38 6.30 -28.97
N PRO A 610 0.63 6.34 -29.89
CA PRO A 610 0.59 7.15 -31.11
C PRO A 610 -0.63 6.91 -32.01
N GLN A 611 -1.13 5.67 -32.11
CA GLN A 611 -2.36 5.34 -32.82
C GLN A 611 -3.60 6.03 -32.25
N ASP A 612 -3.70 6.12 -30.92
CA ASP A 612 -4.81 6.77 -30.23
C ASP A 612 -4.76 8.30 -30.43
N LEU A 613 -3.55 8.89 -30.44
CA LEU A 613 -3.34 10.30 -30.79
C LEU A 613 -3.80 10.59 -32.23
N GLN A 614 -3.35 9.76 -33.18
CA GLN A 614 -3.73 9.92 -34.59
C GLN A 614 -5.25 9.83 -34.82
N GLN A 615 -5.90 8.83 -34.20
CA GLN A 615 -7.35 8.65 -34.32
C GLN A 615 -8.15 9.84 -33.78
N ARG A 616 -7.60 10.57 -32.81
CA ARG A 616 -8.23 11.74 -32.18
C ARG A 616 -7.72 13.07 -32.71
N GLN A 617 -6.85 13.03 -33.71
CA GLN A 617 -6.23 14.24 -34.31
C GLN A 617 -5.45 15.08 -33.27
N LEU A 618 -4.83 14.42 -32.30
CA LEU A 618 -3.99 15.03 -31.27
C LEU A 618 -2.50 14.92 -31.63
N GLN A 619 -1.70 15.86 -31.10
CA GLN A 619 -0.25 15.89 -31.29
C GLN A 619 0.50 15.67 -29.98
N ASP A 620 1.71 15.12 -30.08
CA ASP A 620 2.62 15.01 -28.94
C ASP A 620 2.94 16.39 -28.34
N GLY A 621 2.89 16.52 -27.02
CA GLY A 621 3.08 17.78 -26.30
C GLY A 621 1.84 18.70 -26.27
N GLN A 622 0.75 18.36 -26.92
CA GLN A 622 -0.47 19.15 -26.91
C GLN A 622 -1.16 19.14 -25.55
N ARG A 623 -1.78 20.25 -25.14
CA ARG A 623 -2.72 20.23 -24.01
C ARG A 623 -4.02 19.57 -24.44
N VAL A 624 -4.47 18.63 -23.62
CA VAL A 624 -5.70 17.86 -23.82
C VAL A 624 -6.57 17.95 -22.59
N ARG A 625 -7.89 17.87 -22.80
CA ARG A 625 -8.87 17.67 -21.74
C ARG A 625 -9.19 16.19 -21.65
N ILE A 626 -9.00 15.62 -20.46
CA ILE A 626 -9.41 14.25 -20.11
C ILE A 626 -10.62 14.33 -19.20
N ARG A 627 -11.67 13.58 -19.52
CA ARG A 627 -12.94 13.57 -18.80
C ARG A 627 -13.34 12.16 -18.40
N SER A 628 -13.83 12.00 -17.19
CA SER A 628 -14.49 10.79 -16.68
C SER A 628 -15.91 11.11 -16.20
N ARG A 629 -16.57 10.16 -15.56
CA ARG A 629 -17.84 10.40 -14.85
C ARG A 629 -17.71 11.45 -13.73
N THR A 630 -16.59 11.47 -13.01
CA THR A 630 -16.40 12.27 -11.79
C THR A 630 -15.90 13.69 -12.07
N GLY A 631 -15.26 13.92 -13.20
CA GLY A 631 -14.72 15.25 -13.52
C GLY A 631 -13.90 15.30 -14.78
N ASP A 632 -13.28 16.45 -15.00
CA ASP A 632 -12.38 16.70 -16.10
C ASP A 632 -11.10 17.40 -15.64
N LEU A 633 -10.02 17.21 -16.38
CA LEU A 633 -8.70 17.79 -16.13
C LEU A 633 -8.06 18.19 -17.44
N GLU A 634 -7.20 19.20 -17.38
CA GLU A 634 -6.33 19.58 -18.50
C GLU A 634 -4.88 19.20 -18.21
N VAL A 635 -4.26 18.49 -19.14
CA VAL A 635 -2.90 17.98 -19.00
C VAL A 635 -2.20 17.95 -20.36
N GLU A 636 -0.87 18.01 -20.36
CA GLU A 636 -0.06 17.76 -21.56
C GLU A 636 -0.07 16.27 -21.89
N VAL A 637 -0.36 15.92 -23.15
CA VAL A 637 -0.26 14.54 -23.63
C VAL A 637 1.16 14.23 -24.14
N GLN A 638 1.65 13.03 -23.88
CA GLN A 638 2.92 12.54 -24.38
C GLN A 638 2.71 11.24 -25.17
N ALA A 639 3.20 11.22 -26.39
CA ALA A 639 3.23 10.01 -27.22
C ALA A 639 4.12 8.93 -26.56
N CYS A 640 3.62 7.69 -26.46
CA CYS A 640 4.33 6.62 -25.80
C CYS A 640 3.98 5.27 -26.44
N GLU A 641 4.93 4.68 -27.17
CA GLU A 641 4.77 3.34 -27.79
C GLU A 641 4.71 2.21 -26.79
N ASP A 642 5.14 2.45 -25.54
CA ASP A 642 5.06 1.46 -24.45
C ASP A 642 3.64 1.35 -23.85
N MET A 643 2.67 2.18 -24.28
CA MET A 643 1.27 2.04 -23.89
C MET A 643 0.53 1.07 -24.82
N MET A 644 -0.38 0.27 -24.27
CA MET A 644 -1.35 -0.48 -25.08
C MET A 644 -2.30 0.51 -25.78
N PRO A 645 -2.63 0.36 -27.08
CA PRO A 645 -3.70 1.13 -27.70
C PRO A 645 -5.02 0.99 -26.94
N GLY A 646 -5.76 2.11 -26.77
CA GLY A 646 -6.98 2.17 -25.95
C GLY A 646 -6.71 2.41 -24.46
N VAL A 647 -5.46 2.60 -24.04
CA VAL A 647 -5.08 2.84 -22.64
C VAL A 647 -4.31 4.14 -22.50
N VAL A 648 -4.68 4.95 -21.51
CA VAL A 648 -3.96 6.17 -21.14
C VAL A 648 -3.50 6.11 -19.70
N SER A 649 -2.38 6.80 -19.37
CA SER A 649 -1.81 6.73 -18.04
C SER A 649 -1.45 8.09 -17.46
N LEU A 650 -1.92 8.36 -16.23
CA LEU A 650 -1.52 9.50 -15.40
C LEU A 650 -0.70 9.07 -14.19
N PRO A 651 0.27 9.88 -13.75
CA PRO A 651 1.02 9.58 -12.53
C PRO A 651 0.18 9.85 -11.29
N HIS A 652 0.35 9.00 -10.29
CA HIS A 652 -0.27 9.14 -8.97
C HIS A 652 0.43 10.22 -8.12
N GLY A 653 -0.36 10.90 -7.27
CA GLY A 653 0.14 11.76 -6.20
C GLY A 653 0.31 13.23 -6.55
N PHE A 654 0.03 13.66 -7.78
CA PHE A 654 -0.02 15.07 -8.18
C PHE A 654 -1.39 15.70 -7.88
N GLY A 655 -1.49 17.04 -8.01
CA GLY A 655 -2.70 17.81 -7.75
C GLY A 655 -2.54 18.88 -6.66
N HIS A 656 -1.34 19.48 -6.55
CA HIS A 656 -0.95 20.40 -5.47
C HIS A 656 -1.41 21.85 -5.65
N SER A 657 -2.34 22.13 -6.58
CA SER A 657 -2.84 23.48 -6.86
C SER A 657 -4.00 23.93 -5.94
N ARG A 658 -4.46 23.09 -4.99
CA ARG A 658 -5.57 23.41 -4.11
C ARG A 658 -5.23 24.60 -3.18
N GLN A 659 -6.18 25.53 -3.03
CA GLN A 659 -5.99 26.69 -2.16
C GLN A 659 -5.78 26.26 -0.69
N GLY A 660 -4.88 26.94 0.02
CA GLY A 660 -4.59 26.69 1.44
C GLY A 660 -3.49 25.63 1.69
N VAL A 661 -3.04 24.90 0.67
CA VAL A 661 -1.86 24.04 0.77
C VAL A 661 -0.61 24.88 1.04
N ARG A 662 0.32 24.36 1.87
CA ARG A 662 1.58 25.03 2.22
C ARG A 662 2.77 24.11 1.98
N MET A 663 2.88 23.60 0.75
CA MET A 663 3.99 22.78 0.26
C MET A 663 4.58 23.50 -0.96
N GLN A 664 5.53 24.42 -0.73
CA GLN A 664 5.98 25.40 -1.73
C GLN A 664 6.56 24.78 -2.99
N ILE A 665 7.40 23.74 -2.83
CA ILE A 665 8.03 23.06 -3.98
C ILE A 665 7.00 22.25 -4.76
N ALA A 666 6.08 21.57 -4.09
CA ALA A 666 5.01 20.82 -4.73
C ALA A 666 4.06 21.75 -5.49
N GLN A 667 3.71 22.91 -4.92
CA GLN A 667 2.88 23.92 -5.56
C GLN A 667 3.53 24.57 -6.79
N ALA A 668 4.86 24.65 -6.82
CA ALA A 668 5.59 25.16 -8.01
C ALA A 668 5.51 24.19 -9.21
N GLN A 669 5.19 22.90 -8.98
CA GLN A 669 4.99 21.88 -10.01
C GLN A 669 3.74 21.03 -9.68
N PRO A 670 2.55 21.63 -9.64
CA PRO A 670 1.39 21.02 -9.00
C PRO A 670 0.88 19.77 -9.72
N GLY A 671 1.01 19.70 -11.05
CA GLY A 671 0.37 18.67 -11.85
C GLY A 671 -1.15 18.61 -11.65
N VAL A 672 -1.76 17.50 -12.05
CA VAL A 672 -3.19 17.23 -11.88
C VAL A 672 -3.41 15.92 -11.13
N SER A 673 -4.48 15.83 -10.34
CA SER A 673 -4.80 14.63 -9.58
C SER A 673 -5.50 13.59 -10.46
N ALA A 674 -4.86 12.46 -10.70
CA ALA A 674 -5.50 11.33 -11.37
C ALA A 674 -6.77 10.87 -10.63
N ASN A 675 -6.82 11.04 -9.32
CA ASN A 675 -7.97 10.63 -8.49
C ASN A 675 -9.16 11.61 -8.55
N ASP A 676 -9.02 12.76 -9.19
CA ASP A 676 -10.18 13.58 -9.56
C ASP A 676 -10.95 12.99 -10.75
N LEU A 677 -10.37 11.97 -11.42
CA LEU A 677 -11.01 11.23 -12.53
C LEU A 677 -11.44 9.82 -12.13
N THR A 678 -10.88 9.25 -11.06
CA THR A 678 -11.28 7.91 -10.62
C THR A 678 -12.64 7.94 -9.94
N ASP A 679 -13.41 6.86 -10.13
CA ASP A 679 -14.82 6.79 -9.78
C ASP A 679 -15.01 5.99 -8.48
N GLU A 680 -15.60 6.60 -7.45
CA GLU A 680 -15.90 5.99 -6.17
C GLU A 680 -16.91 4.83 -6.26
N ARG A 681 -17.65 4.74 -7.38
CA ARG A 681 -18.61 3.65 -7.64
C ARG A 681 -17.96 2.43 -8.30
N LEU A 682 -16.75 2.62 -8.86
CA LEU A 682 -15.96 1.52 -9.39
C LEU A 682 -15.13 0.91 -8.26
N LEU A 683 -15.52 -0.28 -7.83
CA LEU A 683 -14.89 -0.98 -6.72
C LEU A 683 -14.95 -2.50 -6.88
N ASP A 684 -14.06 -3.19 -6.21
CA ASP A 684 -14.16 -4.63 -5.99
C ASP A 684 -15.31 -4.92 -5.03
N ARG A 685 -16.33 -5.60 -5.50
CA ARG A 685 -17.57 -5.80 -4.72
C ARG A 685 -17.40 -6.67 -3.48
N VAL A 686 -16.42 -7.56 -3.50
CA VAL A 686 -16.17 -8.47 -2.38
C VAL A 686 -15.52 -7.73 -1.22
N SER A 687 -14.47 -6.98 -1.48
CA SER A 687 -13.71 -6.28 -0.43
C SER A 687 -14.11 -4.81 -0.24
N GLY A 688 -14.75 -4.19 -1.22
CA GLY A 688 -14.97 -2.75 -1.26
C GLY A 688 -13.73 -1.95 -1.68
N ASN A 689 -12.64 -2.60 -2.09
CA ASN A 689 -11.43 -1.92 -2.55
C ASN A 689 -11.70 -1.06 -3.79
N ALA A 690 -11.16 0.16 -3.83
CA ALA A 690 -11.35 1.05 -4.96
C ALA A 690 -10.72 0.51 -6.25
N ALA A 691 -11.45 0.61 -7.37
CA ALA A 691 -10.90 0.34 -8.69
C ALA A 691 -10.31 1.64 -9.28
N LEU A 692 -9.01 1.81 -9.11
CA LEU A 692 -8.27 2.98 -9.57
C LEU A 692 -7.68 2.80 -10.97
N ASN A 693 -7.79 1.60 -11.54
CA ASN A 693 -7.31 1.25 -12.88
C ASN A 693 -8.48 0.74 -13.74
N GLY A 694 -8.44 1.04 -15.03
CA GLY A 694 -9.51 0.69 -15.95
C GLY A 694 -10.70 1.66 -15.90
N VAL A 695 -10.47 2.91 -15.52
CA VAL A 695 -11.52 3.94 -15.46
C VAL A 695 -11.82 4.47 -16.88
N PRO A 696 -13.07 4.39 -17.35
CA PRO A 696 -13.45 4.93 -18.66
C PRO A 696 -13.24 6.42 -18.74
N VAL A 697 -12.57 6.89 -19.81
CA VAL A 697 -12.29 8.31 -20.05
C VAL A 697 -12.43 8.70 -21.53
N GLN A 698 -12.67 9.98 -21.73
CA GLN A 698 -12.60 10.64 -23.04
C GLN A 698 -11.44 11.63 -23.04
N VAL A 699 -10.73 11.72 -24.16
CA VAL A 699 -9.60 12.64 -24.35
C VAL A 699 -9.81 13.41 -25.64
N GLU A 700 -9.78 14.74 -25.55
CA GLU A 700 -9.98 15.68 -26.66
C GLU A 700 -8.98 16.86 -26.54
N ALA A 701 -8.83 17.67 -27.59
CA ALA A 701 -8.05 18.90 -27.49
C ALA A 701 -8.65 19.84 -26.43
N ALA A 702 -7.77 20.51 -25.62
CA ALA A 702 -8.20 21.45 -24.58
C ALA A 702 -8.64 22.80 -25.16
#